data_4eeba15a271d576a3fceae38dd0c6e1b
#
_entry.id   4eeba15a271d576a3fceae38dd0c6e1b
#
_cell.length_a   1.000
_cell.length_b   1.000
_cell.length_c   1.000
_cell.angle_alpha   90.00
_cell.angle_beta   90.00
_cell.angle_gamma   90.00
#
_symmetry.space_group_name_H-M   'P 1'
#
loop_
_entity.id
_entity.type
_entity.pdbx_description
1 polymer ?
#
loop_
_entity_poly.entity_id
_entity_poly.type
_entity_poly.pdbx_seq_one_letter_code
_entity_poly.pdbx_strand_id
1 'polypeptide(L)'
;MRLLAFVVCLIAAAGAWAQTFKPFVVRDIRVEGLQRTEPGTVFSYLPVKVGETMTEEKAQQALRALFATGFFKDVRLEVENDVLVVLVEERPAIAQVDFSGVKEFDGETLRRVLREMGIAEGRVFDRGVLDAAEQELKRQYLSRGRYAAEVKTTVTPLERNRVAINFAVAEGDVAKIRSINLVGAQAFREKELLELFTLRTPGWLTWYTKDDQYSRQKLAADLETLRSHYLNQGYLDFNIDSTQVSITPDKRDIYLTVNISEGEKYTVTEVLLAGQMLLPREQLERLVRLKAGDIYSRERLTESVKAINDRLGNEGYAFANANPVPRVDKEKRTVAFTIVIDPGRRVYVRRINIGGNTRTRDEVVRREMRQLEGAYYDASKIQLSRRRIDRTQYFKEVNVETAPVAGSTDQVDVNFTVEEKPTGALLLGAGFSSVDKFVVSGSISQQNVFGSGKSISANINSGKVNQVYALSYLNPYYTVDGVSQGFDVYKRDTDASSLSVGAYVTKTLGGGIRFGYPLSETDSISFGVSGERVKLETFTNSAAAYIDFVNQFGSSYAYGAASVGLGHDTRDSAIQTTKGTLARTSFELAGGDIQYYRLNVQYQWFRPLTRTFTLALNGDIGYAHGLGSRPVPFFKNYYVGGPGSVRGFRPFSLGPQDVTGNSLGGTRKLFGSAEVLFPVPGATQDKSLRLAAFLDAGQVFGSTEKWSLSEMRYATGIALSWTSPFGPLKLSLAQPLNEKKGFDRVQRLQFTFGTVF
;
A
#
# COMPACT_ATOMS: atom_id res chain seq x y z
N MET A 1 -25.21 -81.97 -10.30
CA MET A 1 -24.98 -81.92 -8.82
C MET A 1 -24.22 -80.73 -8.27
N ARG A 2 -23.77 -79.75 -9.08
CA ARG A 2 -23.08 -78.54 -8.55
C ARG A 2 -23.99 -77.30 -8.50
N LEU A 3 -25.17 -77.31 -9.11
CA LEU A 3 -26.12 -76.19 -9.07
C LEU A 3 -27.10 -76.23 -7.87
N LEU A 4 -27.34 -77.41 -7.31
CA LEU A 4 -28.24 -77.59 -6.15
C LEU A 4 -27.56 -77.20 -4.82
N ALA A 5 -26.24 -77.31 -4.72
CA ALA A 5 -25.48 -76.91 -3.53
C ALA A 5 -25.36 -75.37 -3.35
N PHE A 6 -25.43 -74.63 -4.47
CA PHE A 6 -25.33 -73.17 -4.44
C PHE A 6 -26.65 -72.50 -4.02
N VAL A 7 -27.77 -73.11 -4.32
CA VAL A 7 -29.11 -72.62 -3.92
C VAL A 7 -29.41 -72.87 -2.46
N VAL A 8 -28.90 -73.94 -1.87
CA VAL A 8 -29.06 -74.25 -0.45
C VAL A 8 -28.19 -73.38 0.45
N CYS A 9 -26.99 -72.94 -0.01
CA CYS A 9 -26.16 -71.97 0.70
C CYS A 9 -26.73 -70.52 0.65
N LEU A 10 -27.50 -70.16 -0.39
CA LEU A 10 -28.14 -68.84 -0.49
C LEU A 10 -29.40 -68.72 0.38
N ILE A 11 -30.08 -69.81 0.74
CA ILE A 11 -31.23 -69.80 1.60
C ILE A 11 -30.82 -69.86 3.07
N ALA A 12 -29.64 -70.38 3.42
CA ALA A 12 -29.09 -70.35 4.76
C ALA A 12 -28.51 -69.04 5.25
N ALA A 13 -28.25 -68.10 4.32
CA ALA A 13 -27.73 -66.76 4.63
C ALA A 13 -28.82 -65.67 4.85
N ALA A 14 -30.11 -66.01 4.72
CA ALA A 14 -31.23 -65.09 4.88
C ALA A 14 -31.81 -65.06 6.29
N GLY A 15 -31.15 -65.67 7.26
CA GLY A 15 -31.55 -65.67 8.69
C GLY A 15 -30.75 -64.69 9.54
N ALA A 16 -30.34 -63.56 9.05
CA ALA A 16 -29.95 -62.46 9.96
C ALA A 16 -31.20 -61.92 10.63
N TRP A 17 -31.42 -62.33 11.85
CA TRP A 17 -32.48 -61.84 12.70
C TRP A 17 -32.32 -60.36 12.89
N ALA A 18 -33.14 -59.55 12.17
CA ALA A 18 -33.38 -58.18 12.55
C ALA A 18 -34.00 -58.22 13.94
N GLN A 19 -33.25 -57.96 14.97
CA GLN A 19 -33.81 -57.75 16.33
C GLN A 19 -34.75 -56.56 16.21
N THR A 20 -36.07 -56.88 16.23
CA THR A 20 -37.11 -55.85 16.27
C THR A 20 -36.98 -55.09 17.58
N PHE A 21 -36.71 -53.81 17.50
CA PHE A 21 -36.62 -52.91 18.63
C PHE A 21 -37.95 -52.97 19.39
N LYS A 22 -37.93 -53.43 20.66
CA LYS A 22 -39.14 -53.46 21.53
C LYS A 22 -39.17 -52.16 22.34
N PRO A 23 -40.22 -51.33 22.22
CA PRO A 23 -40.36 -50.14 23.04
C PRO A 23 -40.36 -50.49 24.52
N PHE A 24 -39.66 -49.74 25.36
CA PHE A 24 -39.55 -49.92 26.79
C PHE A 24 -39.61 -48.58 27.52
N VAL A 25 -40.02 -48.55 28.78
CA VAL A 25 -40.01 -47.33 29.61
C VAL A 25 -38.63 -47.20 30.25
N VAL A 26 -37.99 -46.13 30.04
CA VAL A 26 -36.64 -45.85 30.52
C VAL A 26 -36.67 -45.64 32.03
N ARG A 27 -36.12 -46.55 32.78
CA ARG A 27 -36.02 -46.51 34.27
C ARG A 27 -34.87 -45.61 34.72
N ASP A 28 -33.75 -45.67 33.99
CA ASP A 28 -32.57 -44.87 34.25
C ASP A 28 -31.76 -44.72 32.94
N ILE A 29 -30.87 -43.71 32.89
CA ILE A 29 -29.97 -43.50 31.77
C ILE A 29 -28.54 -43.50 32.28
N ARG A 30 -27.75 -44.45 31.82
CA ARG A 30 -26.32 -44.57 32.13
C ARG A 30 -25.51 -44.21 30.90
N VAL A 31 -24.47 -43.39 31.10
CA VAL A 31 -23.51 -43.04 30.02
C VAL A 31 -22.16 -43.63 30.35
N GLU A 32 -21.61 -44.42 29.44
CA GLU A 32 -20.32 -45.08 29.59
C GLU A 32 -19.37 -44.68 28.46
N GLY A 33 -18.05 -44.66 28.76
CA GLY A 33 -17.02 -44.30 27.80
C GLY A 33 -16.62 -42.81 27.79
N LEU A 34 -17.24 -41.99 28.64
CA LEU A 34 -16.86 -40.60 28.81
C LEU A 34 -15.48 -40.48 29.49
N GLN A 35 -14.65 -39.61 28.96
CA GLN A 35 -13.33 -39.29 29.52
C GLN A 35 -13.17 -37.81 29.87
N ARG A 36 -13.83 -36.96 29.14
CA ARG A 36 -13.72 -35.49 29.23
C ARG A 36 -15.08 -34.79 29.30
N THR A 37 -16.04 -35.28 28.51
CA THR A 37 -17.38 -34.69 28.44
C THR A 37 -18.16 -35.06 29.71
N GLU A 38 -18.88 -34.13 30.31
CA GLU A 38 -19.73 -34.40 31.44
C GLU A 38 -21.00 -35.16 31.02
N PRO A 39 -21.49 -36.13 31.82
CA PRO A 39 -22.72 -36.90 31.52
C PRO A 39 -23.93 -35.98 31.24
N GLY A 40 -24.01 -34.82 31.91
CA GLY A 40 -25.07 -33.83 31.71
C GLY A 40 -25.12 -33.28 30.27
N THR A 41 -23.99 -33.19 29.60
CA THR A 41 -23.94 -32.80 28.19
C THR A 41 -24.63 -33.85 27.32
N VAL A 42 -24.35 -35.12 27.51
CA VAL A 42 -25.01 -36.21 26.77
C VAL A 42 -26.52 -36.21 27.01
N PHE A 43 -26.94 -36.04 28.26
CA PHE A 43 -28.36 -35.99 28.62
C PHE A 43 -29.10 -34.83 27.93
N SER A 44 -28.47 -33.72 27.73
CA SER A 44 -29.08 -32.54 27.06
C SER A 44 -29.43 -32.77 25.59
N TYR A 45 -28.74 -33.70 24.92
CA TYR A 45 -29.00 -34.10 23.54
C TYR A 45 -29.87 -35.32 23.34
N LEU A 46 -30.23 -36.02 24.44
CA LEU A 46 -31.13 -37.16 24.35
C LEU A 46 -32.59 -36.72 24.23
N PRO A 47 -33.37 -37.24 23.26
CA PRO A 47 -34.77 -36.90 23.06
C PRO A 47 -35.71 -37.64 24.00
N VAL A 48 -35.18 -38.35 25.04
CA VAL A 48 -35.90 -39.14 25.99
C VAL A 48 -35.40 -38.88 27.43
N LYS A 49 -36.31 -38.84 28.38
CA LYS A 49 -36.02 -38.68 29.81
C LYS A 49 -36.42 -39.94 30.57
N VAL A 50 -35.90 -40.08 31.81
CA VAL A 50 -36.30 -41.12 32.72
C VAL A 50 -37.83 -41.08 32.95
N GLY A 51 -38.50 -42.23 32.82
CA GLY A 51 -39.96 -42.37 32.87
C GLY A 51 -40.68 -42.30 31.54
N GLU A 52 -39.99 -41.90 30.44
CA GLU A 52 -40.56 -41.91 29.11
C GLU A 52 -40.32 -43.19 28.35
N THR A 53 -41.17 -43.48 27.35
CA THR A 53 -41.01 -44.64 26.48
C THR A 53 -39.96 -44.39 25.40
N MET A 54 -38.96 -45.25 25.33
CA MET A 54 -38.00 -45.29 24.26
C MET A 54 -38.59 -46.04 23.08
N THR A 55 -38.67 -45.38 21.92
CA THR A 55 -39.10 -45.97 20.66
C THR A 55 -37.91 -46.02 19.68
N GLU A 56 -38.02 -46.80 18.62
CA GLU A 56 -37.00 -46.88 17.59
C GLU A 56 -36.71 -45.52 16.99
N GLU A 57 -37.75 -44.70 16.77
CA GLU A 57 -37.59 -43.34 16.23
C GLU A 57 -36.79 -42.42 17.17
N LYS A 58 -37.10 -42.50 18.51
CA LYS A 58 -36.34 -41.76 19.53
C LYS A 58 -34.90 -42.25 19.62
N ALA A 59 -34.65 -43.58 19.46
CA ALA A 59 -33.29 -44.12 19.43
C ALA A 59 -32.48 -43.57 18.22
N GLN A 60 -33.09 -43.56 17.05
CA GLN A 60 -32.47 -42.98 15.87
C GLN A 60 -32.22 -41.47 16.00
N GLN A 61 -33.18 -40.74 16.63
CA GLN A 61 -33.00 -39.31 16.92
C GLN A 61 -31.87 -39.09 17.93
N ALA A 62 -31.77 -39.86 18.98
CA ALA A 62 -30.70 -39.80 19.96
C ALA A 62 -29.31 -39.99 19.31
N LEU A 63 -29.19 -41.05 18.49
CA LEU A 63 -27.95 -41.31 17.76
C LEU A 63 -27.56 -40.12 16.85
N ARG A 64 -28.52 -39.64 16.06
CA ARG A 64 -28.27 -38.48 15.17
C ARG A 64 -27.90 -37.22 15.93
N ALA A 65 -28.61 -36.92 17.05
CA ALA A 65 -28.32 -35.74 17.87
C ALA A 65 -26.94 -35.82 18.52
N LEU A 66 -26.55 -36.96 19.03
CA LEU A 66 -25.24 -37.16 19.65
C LEU A 66 -24.10 -37.11 18.60
N PHE A 67 -24.28 -37.75 17.44
CA PHE A 67 -23.31 -37.65 16.35
C PHE A 67 -23.20 -36.22 15.79
N ALA A 68 -24.31 -35.48 15.71
CA ALA A 68 -24.34 -34.11 15.22
C ALA A 68 -23.54 -33.14 16.11
N THR A 69 -23.31 -33.48 17.40
CA THR A 69 -22.45 -32.67 18.29
C THR A 69 -20.98 -32.67 17.87
N GLY A 70 -20.55 -33.68 17.09
CA GLY A 70 -19.17 -33.87 16.71
C GLY A 70 -18.23 -34.31 17.84
N PHE A 71 -18.72 -34.49 19.05
CA PHE A 71 -17.89 -34.90 20.22
C PHE A 71 -17.50 -36.35 20.20
N PHE A 72 -18.31 -37.20 19.57
CA PHE A 72 -18.17 -38.63 19.64
C PHE A 72 -17.73 -39.23 18.29
N LYS A 73 -16.86 -40.23 18.39
CA LYS A 73 -16.40 -41.03 17.25
C LYS A 73 -17.37 -42.17 16.98
N ASP A 74 -17.88 -42.80 18.08
CA ASP A 74 -18.88 -43.84 18.04
C ASP A 74 -19.90 -43.62 19.16
N VAL A 75 -21.16 -43.97 18.88
CA VAL A 75 -22.27 -43.92 19.85
C VAL A 75 -23.13 -45.17 19.65
N ARG A 76 -23.32 -45.95 20.71
CA ARG A 76 -24.19 -47.09 20.71
C ARG A 76 -25.20 -46.96 21.85
N LEU A 77 -26.39 -47.42 21.59
CA LEU A 77 -27.45 -47.48 22.57
C LEU A 77 -27.72 -48.96 22.90
N GLU A 78 -27.57 -49.32 24.15
CA GLU A 78 -27.87 -50.66 24.68
C GLU A 78 -28.93 -50.57 25.74
N VAL A 79 -29.60 -51.66 25.99
CA VAL A 79 -30.68 -51.73 27.00
C VAL A 79 -30.37 -52.86 27.98
N GLU A 80 -30.22 -52.50 29.24
CA GLU A 80 -30.00 -53.47 30.34
C GLU A 80 -31.10 -53.29 31.43
N ASN A 81 -32.03 -54.26 31.56
CA ASN A 81 -33.07 -54.19 32.55
C ASN A 81 -33.88 -52.90 32.62
N ASP A 82 -34.34 -52.39 31.45
CA ASP A 82 -35.03 -51.12 31.27
C ASP A 82 -34.15 -49.86 31.55
N VAL A 83 -32.85 -50.00 31.71
CA VAL A 83 -31.87 -48.91 31.76
C VAL A 83 -31.33 -48.68 30.36
N LEU A 84 -31.39 -47.43 29.92
CA LEU A 84 -30.77 -47.02 28.65
C LEU A 84 -29.29 -46.79 28.89
N VAL A 85 -28.42 -47.63 28.32
CA VAL A 85 -26.97 -47.46 28.38
C VAL A 85 -26.50 -46.80 27.08
N VAL A 86 -25.95 -45.59 27.20
CA VAL A 86 -25.38 -44.85 26.10
C VAL A 86 -23.86 -45.04 26.12
N LEU A 87 -23.36 -45.89 25.24
CA LEU A 87 -21.94 -46.14 25.09
C LEU A 87 -21.39 -45.15 24.10
N VAL A 88 -20.41 -44.37 24.51
CA VAL A 88 -19.78 -43.34 23.66
C VAL A 88 -18.27 -43.53 23.58
N GLU A 89 -17.72 -43.34 22.41
CA GLU A 89 -16.28 -43.19 22.21
C GLU A 89 -16.01 -41.72 21.87
N GLU A 90 -15.38 -40.97 22.80
CA GLU A 90 -15.11 -39.55 22.58
C GLU A 90 -14.02 -39.34 21.54
N ARG A 91 -14.21 -38.36 20.68
CA ARG A 91 -13.12 -37.84 19.85
C ARG A 91 -12.11 -37.09 20.73
N PRO A 92 -10.81 -37.29 20.53
CA PRO A 92 -9.80 -36.55 21.29
C PRO A 92 -9.87 -35.05 21.04
N ALA A 93 -9.41 -34.26 22.01
CA ALA A 93 -9.28 -32.84 21.87
C ALA A 93 -7.84 -32.48 21.49
N ILE A 94 -7.67 -31.43 20.67
CA ILE A 94 -6.37 -30.90 20.31
C ILE A 94 -5.80 -30.13 21.50
N ALA A 95 -4.67 -30.63 22.06
CA ALA A 95 -3.98 -30.01 23.16
C ALA A 95 -2.95 -28.97 22.69
N GLN A 96 -2.30 -29.25 21.56
CA GLN A 96 -1.20 -28.46 21.06
C GLN A 96 -1.09 -28.60 19.54
N VAL A 97 -0.70 -27.48 18.85
CA VAL A 97 -0.42 -27.46 17.41
C VAL A 97 0.95 -26.85 17.20
N ASP A 98 1.88 -27.66 16.74
CA ASP A 98 3.25 -27.31 16.50
C ASP A 98 3.62 -27.36 15.01
N PHE A 99 4.64 -26.59 14.67
CA PHE A 99 5.22 -26.56 13.35
C PHE A 99 6.73 -26.80 13.45
N SER A 100 7.25 -27.62 12.56
CA SER A 100 8.69 -27.84 12.42
C SER A 100 9.12 -27.67 10.96
N GLY A 101 10.30 -27.07 10.74
CA GLY A 101 10.87 -26.85 9.39
C GLY A 101 10.29 -25.67 8.59
N VAL A 102 9.38 -24.90 9.17
CA VAL A 102 8.76 -23.72 8.54
C VAL A 102 9.73 -22.54 8.58
N LYS A 103 10.00 -21.93 7.43
CA LYS A 103 10.84 -20.72 7.24
C LYS A 103 10.14 -19.64 6.40
N GLU A 104 9.30 -20.06 5.45
CA GLU A 104 8.63 -19.15 4.49
C GLU A 104 7.45 -18.41 5.10
N PHE A 105 6.77 -19.00 6.06
CA PHE A 105 5.60 -18.42 6.69
C PHE A 105 5.87 -18.11 8.17
N ASP A 106 5.26 -17.03 8.64
CA ASP A 106 5.18 -16.75 10.06
C ASP A 106 4.22 -17.75 10.75
N GLY A 107 4.66 -18.31 11.89
CA GLY A 107 3.89 -19.31 12.64
C GLY A 107 2.51 -18.83 13.08
N GLU A 108 2.34 -17.55 13.39
CA GLU A 108 1.04 -16.97 13.75
C GLU A 108 0.07 -16.95 12.56
N THR A 109 0.59 -16.68 11.37
CA THR A 109 -0.20 -16.72 10.12
C THR A 109 -0.71 -18.13 9.86
N LEU A 110 0.14 -19.14 10.02
CA LEU A 110 -0.27 -20.54 9.85
C LEU A 110 -1.29 -20.96 10.91
N ARG A 111 -1.10 -20.60 12.18
CA ARG A 111 -2.08 -20.87 13.24
C ARG A 111 -3.44 -20.25 12.96
N ARG A 112 -3.46 -19.05 12.40
CA ARG A 112 -4.72 -18.40 12.01
C ARG A 112 -5.45 -19.17 10.92
N VAL A 113 -4.76 -19.58 9.85
CA VAL A 113 -5.34 -20.39 8.76
C VAL A 113 -5.89 -21.71 9.30
N LEU A 114 -5.11 -22.42 10.13
CA LEU A 114 -5.56 -23.68 10.72
C LEU A 114 -6.77 -23.51 11.65
N ARG A 115 -6.82 -22.41 12.41
CA ARG A 115 -7.95 -22.07 13.28
C ARG A 115 -9.24 -21.84 12.49
N GLU A 116 -9.16 -21.17 11.36
CA GLU A 116 -10.28 -20.94 10.43
C GLU A 116 -10.79 -22.27 9.86
N MET A 117 -9.91 -23.25 9.68
CA MET A 117 -10.26 -24.60 9.25
C MET A 117 -10.76 -25.52 10.38
N GLY A 118 -10.74 -25.06 11.64
CA GLY A 118 -11.20 -25.82 12.78
C GLY A 118 -10.09 -26.53 13.56
N ILE A 119 -8.81 -26.37 13.20
CA ILE A 119 -7.66 -26.93 13.94
C ILE A 119 -7.13 -25.84 14.88
N ALA A 120 -7.48 -25.96 16.16
CA ALA A 120 -6.98 -25.09 17.21
C ALA A 120 -6.97 -25.83 18.55
N GLU A 121 -6.17 -25.36 19.48
CA GLU A 121 -6.16 -25.89 20.87
C GLU A 121 -7.54 -25.82 21.48
N GLY A 122 -7.95 -26.88 22.17
CA GLY A 122 -9.27 -27.03 22.76
C GLY A 122 -10.37 -27.49 21.80
N ARG A 123 -10.15 -27.55 20.50
CA ARG A 123 -11.11 -28.07 19.52
C ARG A 123 -11.06 -29.60 19.46
N VAL A 124 -12.16 -30.19 19.04
CA VAL A 124 -12.26 -31.64 18.81
C VAL A 124 -11.42 -32.01 17.59
N PHE A 125 -10.61 -33.05 17.72
CA PHE A 125 -9.80 -33.56 16.62
C PHE A 125 -10.66 -34.35 15.64
N ASP A 126 -10.54 -34.01 14.37
CA ASP A 126 -11.10 -34.74 13.24
C ASP A 126 -10.03 -35.02 12.21
N ARG A 127 -9.91 -36.28 11.79
CA ARG A 127 -8.89 -36.70 10.82
C ARG A 127 -9.11 -36.09 9.46
N GLY A 128 -10.37 -35.95 9.02
CA GLY A 128 -10.70 -35.37 7.71
C GLY A 128 -10.34 -33.89 7.65
N VAL A 129 -10.57 -33.16 8.77
CA VAL A 129 -10.15 -31.74 8.88
C VAL A 129 -8.63 -31.62 8.86
N LEU A 130 -7.91 -32.55 9.53
CA LEU A 130 -6.45 -32.57 9.51
C LEU A 130 -5.90 -32.81 8.09
N ASP A 131 -6.43 -33.78 7.37
CA ASP A 131 -6.00 -34.09 6.01
C ASP A 131 -6.31 -32.92 5.05
N ALA A 132 -7.46 -32.26 5.23
CA ALA A 132 -7.79 -31.03 4.49
C ALA A 132 -6.82 -29.89 4.79
N ALA A 133 -6.42 -29.72 6.04
CA ALA A 133 -5.47 -28.70 6.46
C ALA A 133 -4.05 -28.97 5.92
N GLU A 134 -3.62 -30.23 5.90
CA GLU A 134 -2.36 -30.62 5.27
C GLU A 134 -2.33 -30.25 3.79
N GLN A 135 -3.42 -30.54 3.06
CA GLN A 135 -3.54 -30.17 1.65
C GLN A 135 -3.60 -28.66 1.44
N GLU A 136 -4.24 -27.92 2.34
CA GLU A 136 -4.27 -26.46 2.25
C GLU A 136 -2.87 -25.85 2.49
N LEU A 137 -2.16 -26.31 3.52
CA LEU A 137 -0.79 -25.88 3.74
C LEU A 137 0.10 -26.17 2.53
N LYS A 138 -0.03 -27.36 1.95
CA LYS A 138 0.69 -27.74 0.73
C LYS A 138 0.34 -26.79 -0.44
N ARG A 139 -0.94 -26.43 -0.63
CA ARG A 139 -1.37 -25.46 -1.65
C ARG A 139 -0.76 -24.08 -1.40
N GLN A 140 -0.66 -23.64 -0.14
CA GLN A 140 -0.01 -22.37 0.21
C GLN A 140 1.47 -22.36 -0.19
N TYR A 141 2.21 -23.44 0.04
CA TYR A 141 3.59 -23.56 -0.41
C TYR A 141 3.71 -23.60 -1.94
N LEU A 142 2.82 -24.33 -2.62
CA LEU A 142 2.77 -24.36 -4.08
C LEU A 142 2.50 -22.98 -4.67
N SER A 143 1.62 -22.17 -4.04
CA SER A 143 1.34 -20.81 -4.50
C SER A 143 2.56 -19.88 -4.41
N ARG A 144 3.51 -20.21 -3.53
CA ARG A 144 4.80 -19.52 -3.35
C ARG A 144 5.94 -20.10 -4.21
N GLY A 145 5.63 -21.01 -5.15
CA GLY A 145 6.61 -21.62 -6.03
C GLY A 145 7.45 -22.74 -5.40
N ARG A 146 7.09 -23.22 -4.22
CA ARG A 146 7.75 -24.34 -3.55
C ARG A 146 7.11 -25.67 -3.91
N TYR A 147 7.37 -26.11 -5.13
CA TYR A 147 6.76 -27.33 -5.67
C TYR A 147 7.29 -28.62 -5.05
N ALA A 148 8.46 -28.56 -4.42
CA ALA A 148 9.07 -29.66 -3.70
C ALA A 148 8.62 -29.71 -2.22
N ALA A 149 7.74 -28.81 -1.78
CA ALA A 149 7.28 -28.78 -0.40
C ALA A 149 6.49 -30.05 -0.04
N GLU A 150 6.91 -30.68 1.05
CA GLU A 150 6.22 -31.81 1.66
C GLU A 150 5.75 -31.38 3.05
N VAL A 151 4.50 -31.62 3.34
CA VAL A 151 3.90 -31.44 4.66
C VAL A 151 3.54 -32.83 5.18
N LYS A 152 4.06 -33.19 6.34
CA LYS A 152 3.75 -34.44 7.02
C LYS A 152 3.17 -34.12 8.38
N THR A 153 2.01 -34.65 8.67
CA THR A 153 1.34 -34.45 9.94
C THR A 153 1.56 -35.65 10.85
N THR A 154 1.92 -35.39 12.11
CA THR A 154 2.06 -36.40 13.14
C THR A 154 1.07 -36.09 14.25
N VAL A 155 0.26 -37.07 14.61
CA VAL A 155 -0.71 -36.99 15.72
C VAL A 155 -0.19 -37.85 16.87
N THR A 156 0.13 -37.25 17.98
CA THR A 156 0.62 -37.95 19.19
C THR A 156 -0.46 -37.96 20.23
N PRO A 157 -0.94 -39.15 20.65
CA PRO A 157 -1.88 -39.26 21.75
C PRO A 157 -1.27 -38.77 23.07
N LEU A 158 -2.07 -38.04 23.84
CA LEU A 158 -1.72 -37.53 25.16
C LEU A 158 -2.74 -38.05 26.20
N GLU A 159 -2.40 -37.92 27.48
CA GLU A 159 -3.31 -38.25 28.57
C GLU A 159 -4.65 -37.49 28.51
N ARG A 160 -5.70 -38.05 29.05
CA ARG A 160 -7.07 -37.50 29.14
C ARG A 160 -7.70 -37.25 27.76
N ASN A 161 -7.59 -38.22 26.86
CA ASN A 161 -8.16 -38.19 25.52
C ASN A 161 -7.84 -36.90 24.75
N ARG A 162 -6.55 -36.52 24.72
CA ARG A 162 -6.03 -35.38 23.99
C ARG A 162 -5.00 -35.80 22.93
N VAL A 163 -4.78 -34.96 21.97
CA VAL A 163 -3.74 -35.16 20.93
C VAL A 163 -2.90 -33.91 20.75
N ALA A 164 -1.60 -34.09 20.52
CA ALA A 164 -0.73 -33.06 19.96
C ALA A 164 -0.57 -33.29 18.46
N ILE A 165 -0.64 -32.23 17.68
CA ILE A 165 -0.49 -32.28 16.23
C ILE A 165 0.81 -31.51 15.88
N ASN A 166 1.72 -32.19 15.18
CA ASN A 166 2.89 -31.55 14.63
C ASN A 166 2.85 -31.58 13.10
N PHE A 167 2.95 -30.40 12.48
CA PHE A 167 3.12 -30.23 11.04
C PHE A 167 4.61 -30.11 10.72
N ALA A 168 5.22 -31.21 10.29
CA ALA A 168 6.59 -31.22 9.82
C ALA A 168 6.63 -30.85 8.35
N VAL A 169 7.26 -29.69 8.05
CA VAL A 169 7.34 -29.15 6.69
C VAL A 169 8.76 -29.24 6.19
N ALA A 170 8.95 -29.91 5.06
CA ALA A 170 10.16 -29.83 4.25
C ALA A 170 9.87 -28.91 3.07
N GLU A 171 10.29 -27.64 3.15
CA GLU A 171 9.88 -26.61 2.19
C GLU A 171 10.46 -26.81 0.78
N GLY A 172 11.61 -27.50 0.66
CA GLY A 172 12.33 -27.64 -0.59
C GLY A 172 12.85 -26.32 -1.15
N ASP A 173 13.46 -26.39 -2.33
CA ASP A 173 13.90 -25.20 -3.06
C ASP A 173 12.73 -24.54 -3.80
N VAL A 174 12.86 -23.23 -4.04
CA VAL A 174 11.92 -22.50 -4.88
C VAL A 174 12.21 -22.80 -6.34
N ALA A 175 11.19 -23.23 -7.08
CA ALA A 175 11.34 -23.51 -8.51
C ALA A 175 11.51 -22.22 -9.30
N LYS A 176 12.53 -22.21 -10.18
CA LYS A 176 12.90 -21.06 -11.01
C LYS A 176 12.50 -21.26 -12.47
N ILE A 177 12.09 -20.18 -13.11
CA ILE A 177 11.74 -20.18 -14.51
C ILE A 177 13.01 -20.25 -15.37
N ARG A 178 13.21 -21.37 -16.07
CA ARG A 178 14.37 -21.59 -16.94
C ARG A 178 14.20 -21.01 -18.33
N SER A 179 13.00 -21.13 -18.90
CA SER A 179 12.64 -20.50 -20.17
C SER A 179 11.17 -20.12 -20.19
N ILE A 180 10.86 -19.09 -20.96
CA ILE A 180 9.51 -18.68 -21.35
C ILE A 180 9.53 -18.62 -22.88
N ASN A 181 8.74 -19.47 -23.53
CA ASN A 181 8.68 -19.58 -24.97
C ASN A 181 7.31 -19.11 -25.46
N LEU A 182 7.28 -18.18 -26.40
CA LEU A 182 6.06 -17.70 -27.05
C LEU A 182 6.01 -18.31 -28.48
N VAL A 183 5.11 -19.24 -28.68
CA VAL A 183 4.94 -19.93 -29.95
C VAL A 183 3.79 -19.30 -30.73
N GLY A 184 4.03 -18.90 -31.97
CA GLY A 184 3.05 -18.25 -32.85
C GLY A 184 3.24 -16.74 -32.98
N ALA A 185 4.19 -16.12 -32.24
CA ALA A 185 4.54 -14.71 -32.35
C ALA A 185 5.32 -14.46 -33.67
N GLN A 186 4.79 -13.61 -34.53
CA GLN A 186 5.39 -13.20 -35.82
C GLN A 186 5.45 -11.67 -35.95
N ALA A 187 4.45 -10.97 -35.45
CA ALA A 187 4.32 -9.53 -35.60
C ALA A 187 5.28 -8.73 -34.69
N PHE A 188 5.67 -9.32 -33.56
CA PHE A 188 6.59 -8.73 -32.60
C PHE A 188 7.71 -9.71 -32.28
N ARG A 189 8.87 -9.18 -31.91
CA ARG A 189 9.98 -10.01 -31.45
C ARG A 189 9.65 -10.62 -30.07
N GLU A 190 9.94 -11.90 -29.90
CA GLU A 190 9.71 -12.60 -28.63
C GLU A 190 10.29 -11.85 -27.43
N LYS A 191 11.51 -11.32 -27.57
CA LYS A 191 12.16 -10.51 -26.52
C LYS A 191 11.34 -9.27 -26.11
N GLU A 192 10.74 -8.59 -27.08
CA GLU A 192 9.92 -7.40 -26.85
C GLU A 192 8.63 -7.76 -26.10
N LEU A 193 8.03 -8.89 -26.44
CA LEU A 193 6.85 -9.40 -25.73
C LEU A 193 7.18 -9.89 -24.32
N LEU A 194 8.32 -10.53 -24.12
CA LEU A 194 8.77 -10.98 -22.81
C LEU A 194 9.16 -9.82 -21.89
N GLU A 195 9.52 -8.65 -22.43
CA GLU A 195 9.72 -7.43 -21.62
C GLU A 195 8.42 -6.93 -20.96
N LEU A 196 7.26 -7.31 -21.47
CA LEU A 196 5.95 -6.99 -20.87
C LEU A 196 5.64 -7.86 -19.66
N PHE A 197 6.29 -9.03 -19.55
CA PHE A 197 6.04 -9.99 -18.47
C PHE A 197 6.71 -9.55 -17.16
N THR A 198 6.03 -9.80 -16.06
CA THR A 198 6.62 -9.73 -14.72
C THR A 198 7.52 -10.93 -14.46
N LEU A 199 7.08 -12.12 -14.90
CA LEU A 199 7.85 -13.35 -14.82
C LEU A 199 9.03 -13.31 -15.79
N ARG A 200 10.23 -13.69 -15.31
CA ARG A 200 11.49 -13.63 -16.06
C ARG A 200 12.36 -14.83 -15.77
N THR A 201 13.29 -15.07 -16.68
CA THR A 201 14.40 -16.00 -16.43
C THR A 201 15.40 -15.38 -15.44
N PRO A 202 16.23 -16.21 -14.73
CA PRO A 202 17.21 -15.71 -13.76
C PRO A 202 18.13 -14.63 -14.35
N GLY A 203 18.24 -13.52 -13.65
CA GLY A 203 19.07 -12.37 -14.00
C GLY A 203 19.79 -11.79 -12.78
N TRP A 204 20.59 -10.75 -12.97
CA TRP A 204 21.45 -10.18 -11.92
C TRP A 204 20.69 -9.55 -10.73
N LEU A 205 19.40 -9.18 -10.90
CA LEU A 205 18.52 -8.62 -9.84
C LEU A 205 17.46 -9.59 -9.34
N THR A 206 17.34 -10.80 -9.90
CA THR A 206 16.24 -11.72 -9.53
C THR A 206 16.36 -12.24 -8.11
N TRP A 207 17.54 -12.20 -7.50
CA TRP A 207 17.72 -12.46 -6.07
C TRP A 207 16.90 -11.49 -5.19
N TYR A 208 16.68 -10.26 -5.66
CA TYR A 208 15.89 -9.22 -4.98
C TYR A 208 14.43 -9.20 -5.45
N THR A 209 14.18 -9.12 -6.78
CA THR A 209 12.83 -8.97 -7.35
C THR A 209 12.01 -10.26 -7.27
N LYS A 210 12.68 -11.42 -7.18
CA LYS A 210 12.06 -12.75 -7.18
C LYS A 210 11.14 -12.99 -8.39
N ASP A 211 11.44 -12.36 -9.53
CA ASP A 211 10.66 -12.47 -10.75
C ASP A 211 10.97 -13.76 -11.52
N ASP A 212 12.04 -14.45 -11.17
CA ASP A 212 12.39 -15.79 -11.64
C ASP A 212 11.61 -16.91 -10.89
N GLN A 213 10.80 -16.56 -9.88
CA GLN A 213 9.97 -17.50 -9.15
C GLN A 213 8.57 -17.59 -9.78
N TYR A 214 8.17 -18.78 -10.16
CA TYR A 214 6.88 -19.00 -10.78
C TYR A 214 5.72 -18.76 -9.80
N SER A 215 4.73 -18.03 -10.29
CA SER A 215 3.45 -17.84 -9.63
C SER A 215 2.33 -17.89 -10.65
N ARG A 216 1.32 -18.72 -10.40
CA ARG A 216 0.14 -18.82 -11.27
C ARG A 216 -0.59 -17.49 -11.43
N GLN A 217 -0.64 -16.69 -10.36
CA GLN A 217 -1.26 -15.36 -10.39
C GLN A 217 -0.47 -14.39 -11.26
N LYS A 218 0.87 -14.37 -11.13
CA LYS A 218 1.73 -13.54 -11.98
C LYS A 218 1.60 -13.96 -13.45
N LEU A 219 1.60 -15.27 -13.73
CA LEU A 219 1.42 -15.75 -15.11
C LEU A 219 0.07 -15.31 -15.70
N ALA A 220 -1.03 -15.43 -14.95
CA ALA A 220 -2.34 -14.98 -15.41
C ALA A 220 -2.37 -13.47 -15.72
N ALA A 221 -1.70 -12.65 -14.89
CA ALA A 221 -1.56 -11.22 -15.12
C ALA A 221 -0.69 -10.92 -16.35
N ASP A 222 0.40 -11.66 -16.54
CA ASP A 222 1.29 -11.50 -17.69
C ASP A 222 0.58 -11.89 -19.01
N LEU A 223 -0.23 -12.96 -19.00
CA LEU A 223 -1.04 -13.35 -20.15
C LEU A 223 -2.11 -12.29 -20.50
N GLU A 224 -2.75 -11.67 -19.51
CA GLU A 224 -3.69 -10.57 -19.77
C GLU A 224 -2.96 -9.32 -20.28
N THR A 225 -1.74 -9.05 -19.80
CA THR A 225 -0.89 -7.97 -20.31
C THR A 225 -0.51 -8.22 -21.77
N LEU A 226 -0.14 -9.46 -22.12
CA LEU A 226 0.14 -9.86 -23.49
C LEU A 226 -1.10 -9.69 -24.38
N ARG A 227 -2.26 -10.15 -23.93
CA ARG A 227 -3.54 -9.99 -24.63
C ARG A 227 -3.87 -8.51 -24.86
N SER A 228 -3.74 -7.72 -23.82
CA SER A 228 -3.98 -6.26 -23.89
C SER A 228 -3.02 -5.58 -24.87
N HIS A 229 -1.75 -6.00 -24.91
CA HIS A 229 -0.77 -5.46 -25.83
C HIS A 229 -1.21 -5.69 -27.29
N TYR A 230 -1.54 -6.94 -27.67
CA TYR A 230 -1.97 -7.25 -29.03
C TYR A 230 -3.27 -6.52 -29.40
N LEU A 231 -4.28 -6.50 -28.51
CA LEU A 231 -5.53 -5.78 -28.74
C LEU A 231 -5.34 -4.27 -28.88
N ASN A 232 -4.33 -3.69 -28.23
CA ASN A 232 -3.99 -2.28 -28.34
C ASN A 232 -3.16 -1.95 -29.58
N GLN A 233 -2.55 -2.96 -30.20
CA GLN A 233 -1.79 -2.83 -31.44
C GLN A 233 -2.59 -3.21 -32.70
N GLY A 234 -3.89 -3.47 -32.54
CA GLY A 234 -4.81 -3.69 -33.65
C GLY A 234 -5.21 -5.14 -33.90
N TYR A 235 -4.68 -6.10 -33.18
CA TYR A 235 -4.95 -7.53 -33.38
C TYR A 235 -6.24 -7.95 -32.66
N LEU A 236 -7.38 -7.66 -33.30
CA LEU A 236 -8.71 -7.89 -32.72
C LEU A 236 -9.00 -9.37 -32.44
N ASP A 237 -8.54 -10.26 -33.32
CA ASP A 237 -8.76 -11.71 -33.23
C ASP A 237 -7.69 -12.43 -32.40
N PHE A 238 -6.82 -11.70 -31.70
CA PHE A 238 -5.76 -12.28 -30.86
C PHE A 238 -6.32 -13.25 -29.84
N ASN A 239 -5.75 -14.45 -29.80
CA ASN A 239 -6.10 -15.46 -28.81
C ASN A 239 -4.85 -16.14 -28.21
N ILE A 240 -4.97 -16.58 -26.97
CA ILE A 240 -4.01 -17.47 -26.31
C ILE A 240 -4.62 -18.87 -26.39
N ASP A 241 -4.06 -19.71 -27.24
CA ASP A 241 -4.62 -21.03 -27.55
C ASP A 241 -4.36 -22.02 -26.42
N SER A 242 -3.16 -22.00 -25.85
CA SER A 242 -2.82 -22.85 -24.72
C SER A 242 -1.63 -22.28 -23.92
N THR A 243 -1.57 -22.66 -22.66
CA THR A 243 -0.44 -22.37 -21.78
C THR A 243 0.02 -23.65 -21.10
N GLN A 244 1.26 -24.04 -21.32
CA GLN A 244 1.87 -25.23 -20.74
C GLN A 244 2.92 -24.84 -19.73
N VAL A 245 2.86 -25.46 -18.55
CA VAL A 245 3.82 -25.29 -17.46
C VAL A 245 4.43 -26.66 -17.19
N SER A 246 5.68 -26.85 -17.56
CA SER A 246 6.44 -28.08 -17.32
C SER A 246 7.42 -27.86 -16.18
N ILE A 247 7.43 -28.79 -15.22
CA ILE A 247 8.31 -28.75 -14.05
C ILE A 247 9.24 -29.98 -14.15
N THR A 248 10.52 -29.76 -13.93
CA THR A 248 11.52 -30.85 -13.89
C THR A 248 11.23 -31.85 -12.76
N PRO A 249 11.66 -33.12 -12.90
CA PRO A 249 11.42 -34.14 -11.87
C PRO A 249 11.98 -33.77 -10.48
N ASP A 250 13.07 -33.01 -10.43
CA ASP A 250 13.67 -32.49 -9.20
C ASP A 250 12.95 -31.24 -8.64
N LYS A 251 11.90 -30.77 -9.35
CA LYS A 251 11.03 -29.64 -8.99
C LYS A 251 11.76 -28.31 -8.81
N ARG A 252 12.93 -28.15 -9.44
CA ARG A 252 13.76 -26.93 -9.36
C ARG A 252 13.58 -25.99 -10.52
N ASP A 253 13.37 -26.51 -11.73
CA ASP A 253 13.26 -25.73 -12.96
C ASP A 253 11.86 -25.81 -13.56
N ILE A 254 11.39 -24.67 -14.06
CA ILE A 254 10.09 -24.53 -14.74
C ILE A 254 10.30 -24.00 -16.15
N TYR A 255 9.59 -24.61 -17.08
CA TYR A 255 9.52 -24.22 -18.48
C TYR A 255 8.09 -23.79 -18.80
N LEU A 256 7.95 -22.57 -19.31
CA LEU A 256 6.67 -22.02 -19.71
C LEU A 256 6.61 -21.99 -21.23
N THR A 257 5.53 -22.51 -21.81
CA THR A 257 5.23 -22.38 -23.24
C THR A 257 3.84 -21.83 -23.41
N VAL A 258 3.73 -20.70 -24.09
CA VAL A 258 2.48 -20.01 -24.39
C VAL A 258 2.28 -20.06 -25.90
N ASN A 259 1.24 -20.75 -26.34
CA ASN A 259 0.84 -20.80 -27.75
C ASN A 259 -0.19 -19.71 -28.02
N ILE A 260 0.08 -18.88 -29.02
CA ILE A 260 -0.77 -17.75 -29.38
C ILE A 260 -1.13 -17.80 -30.86
N SER A 261 -2.30 -17.25 -31.15
CA SER A 261 -2.76 -16.93 -32.50
C SER A 261 -2.95 -15.44 -32.61
N GLU A 262 -2.11 -14.76 -33.40
CA GLU A 262 -2.10 -13.29 -33.46
C GLU A 262 -3.32 -12.71 -34.17
N GLY A 263 -3.81 -13.41 -35.19
CA GLY A 263 -4.84 -12.89 -36.11
C GLY A 263 -4.31 -11.77 -37.00
N GLU A 264 -5.21 -11.03 -37.62
CA GLU A 264 -4.89 -9.93 -38.52
C GLU A 264 -4.96 -8.58 -37.79
N LYS A 265 -4.22 -7.61 -38.32
CA LYS A 265 -4.20 -6.23 -37.79
C LYS A 265 -5.33 -5.40 -38.39
N TYR A 266 -6.20 -4.85 -37.58
CA TYR A 266 -7.37 -4.06 -37.99
C TYR A 266 -7.15 -2.56 -37.84
N THR A 267 -7.69 -1.83 -38.83
CA THR A 267 -7.75 -0.36 -38.83
C THR A 267 -9.20 0.09 -38.63
N VAL A 268 -9.40 1.15 -37.89
CA VAL A 268 -10.74 1.71 -37.63
C VAL A 268 -11.18 2.55 -38.81
N THR A 269 -12.34 2.25 -39.39
CA THR A 269 -12.90 3.05 -40.50
C THR A 269 -13.73 4.22 -40.00
N GLU A 270 -14.53 3.99 -38.96
CA GLU A 270 -15.36 5.02 -38.35
C GLU A 270 -15.70 4.68 -36.91
N VAL A 271 -16.02 5.71 -36.12
CA VAL A 271 -16.61 5.57 -34.79
C VAL A 271 -17.84 6.49 -34.73
N LEU A 272 -19.01 5.87 -34.70
CA LEU A 272 -20.29 6.59 -34.68
C LEU A 272 -20.86 6.59 -33.26
N LEU A 273 -21.54 7.69 -32.91
CA LEU A 273 -22.38 7.76 -31.72
C LEU A 273 -23.85 7.61 -32.14
N ALA A 274 -24.57 6.72 -31.45
CA ALA A 274 -25.99 6.46 -31.66
C ALA A 274 -26.72 6.39 -30.32
N GLY A 275 -28.07 6.36 -30.37
CA GLY A 275 -28.91 6.30 -29.18
C GLY A 275 -29.35 7.67 -28.68
N GLN A 276 -29.68 7.80 -27.41
CA GLN A 276 -30.17 9.05 -26.82
C GLN A 276 -29.02 9.97 -26.43
N MET A 277 -28.79 11.02 -27.19
CA MET A 277 -27.76 12.02 -26.89
C MET A 277 -28.38 13.18 -26.12
N LEU A 278 -28.20 13.18 -24.80
CA LEU A 278 -28.70 14.25 -23.92
C LEU A 278 -27.75 15.45 -23.84
N LEU A 279 -26.53 15.27 -24.29
CA LEU A 279 -25.52 16.32 -24.42
C LEU A 279 -25.28 16.63 -25.91
N PRO A 280 -24.78 17.83 -26.25
CA PRO A 280 -24.36 18.15 -27.58
C PRO A 280 -23.41 17.10 -28.15
N ARG A 281 -23.70 16.65 -29.37
CA ARG A 281 -22.92 15.55 -30.02
C ARG A 281 -21.43 15.86 -30.05
N GLU A 282 -21.07 17.11 -30.33
CA GLU A 282 -19.67 17.55 -30.40
C GLU A 282 -18.93 17.41 -29.06
N GLN A 283 -19.66 17.53 -27.92
CA GLN A 283 -19.05 17.30 -26.59
C GLN A 283 -18.72 15.83 -26.35
N LEU A 284 -19.61 14.93 -26.78
CA LEU A 284 -19.42 13.49 -26.65
C LEU A 284 -18.35 12.99 -27.64
N GLU A 285 -18.34 13.49 -28.86
CA GLU A 285 -17.31 13.14 -29.86
C GLU A 285 -15.88 13.53 -29.43
N ARG A 286 -15.72 14.62 -28.69
CA ARG A 286 -14.42 15.02 -28.10
C ARG A 286 -13.90 14.02 -27.06
N LEU A 287 -14.77 13.21 -26.45
CA LEU A 287 -14.40 12.18 -25.49
C LEU A 287 -13.94 10.89 -26.17
N VAL A 288 -14.27 10.73 -27.46
CA VAL A 288 -13.87 9.56 -28.23
C VAL A 288 -12.41 9.70 -28.62
N ARG A 289 -11.58 8.79 -28.10
CA ARG A 289 -10.12 8.78 -28.33
C ARG A 289 -9.70 7.97 -29.55
N LEU A 290 -10.57 7.10 -30.02
CA LEU A 290 -10.36 6.25 -31.19
C LEU A 290 -11.00 6.91 -32.40
N LYS A 291 -10.23 7.17 -33.47
CA LYS A 291 -10.67 7.92 -34.66
C LYS A 291 -10.57 7.06 -35.93
N ALA A 292 -11.29 7.46 -36.97
CA ALA A 292 -11.14 6.89 -38.29
C ALA A 292 -9.68 7.02 -38.79
N GLY A 293 -9.13 5.92 -39.33
CA GLY A 293 -7.75 5.81 -39.75
C GLY A 293 -6.78 5.33 -38.64
N ASP A 294 -7.21 5.31 -37.39
CA ASP A 294 -6.37 4.79 -36.30
C ASP A 294 -6.28 3.25 -36.36
N ILE A 295 -5.18 2.73 -35.88
CA ILE A 295 -5.08 1.29 -35.56
C ILE A 295 -6.02 1.01 -34.39
N TYR A 296 -6.77 -0.10 -34.47
CA TYR A 296 -7.64 -0.51 -33.38
C TYR A 296 -6.88 -0.61 -32.05
N SER A 297 -7.48 -0.10 -31.00
CA SER A 297 -6.96 -0.19 -29.64
C SER A 297 -8.13 -0.38 -28.66
N ARG A 298 -8.14 -1.52 -27.96
CA ARG A 298 -9.12 -1.83 -26.93
C ARG A 298 -9.09 -0.79 -25.80
N GLU A 299 -7.89 -0.36 -25.40
CA GLU A 299 -7.68 0.64 -24.35
C GLU A 299 -8.37 1.97 -24.71
N ARG A 300 -8.06 2.50 -25.92
CA ARG A 300 -8.66 3.77 -26.38
C ARG A 300 -10.19 3.70 -26.50
N LEU A 301 -10.71 2.54 -26.95
CA LEU A 301 -12.17 2.33 -27.03
C LEU A 301 -12.80 2.30 -25.64
N THR A 302 -12.21 1.53 -24.71
CA THR A 302 -12.68 1.44 -23.31
C THR A 302 -12.59 2.77 -22.60
N GLU A 303 -11.52 3.53 -22.79
CA GLU A 303 -11.37 4.88 -22.24
C GLU A 303 -12.43 5.85 -22.82
N SER A 304 -12.76 5.73 -24.10
CA SER A 304 -13.81 6.54 -24.73
C SER A 304 -15.19 6.25 -24.13
N VAL A 305 -15.52 4.97 -24.02
CA VAL A 305 -16.78 4.51 -23.39
C VAL A 305 -16.86 4.99 -21.94
N LYS A 306 -15.78 4.79 -21.18
CA LYS A 306 -15.70 5.24 -19.80
C LYS A 306 -15.87 6.76 -19.68
N ALA A 307 -15.20 7.53 -20.53
CA ALA A 307 -15.30 8.99 -20.51
C ALA A 307 -16.71 9.48 -20.83
N ILE A 308 -17.43 8.82 -21.74
CA ILE A 308 -18.84 9.11 -22.04
C ILE A 308 -19.72 8.79 -20.83
N ASN A 309 -19.58 7.60 -20.23
CA ASN A 309 -20.35 7.22 -19.05
C ASN A 309 -20.08 8.14 -17.87
N ASP A 310 -18.82 8.46 -17.60
CA ASP A 310 -18.41 9.41 -16.53
C ASP A 310 -19.03 10.80 -16.79
N ARG A 311 -19.04 11.27 -18.04
CA ARG A 311 -19.61 12.57 -18.39
C ARG A 311 -21.13 12.61 -18.18
N LEU A 312 -21.84 11.55 -18.57
CA LEU A 312 -23.26 11.42 -18.32
C LEU A 312 -23.56 11.25 -16.82
N GLY A 313 -22.74 10.48 -16.11
CA GLY A 313 -22.84 10.32 -14.67
C GLY A 313 -22.68 11.63 -13.89
N ASN A 314 -21.86 12.56 -14.39
CA ASN A 314 -21.72 13.90 -13.79
C ASN A 314 -22.94 14.80 -13.98
N GLU A 315 -23.84 14.44 -14.90
CA GLU A 315 -25.09 15.16 -15.17
C GLU A 315 -26.35 14.50 -14.53
N GLY A 316 -26.11 13.48 -13.70
CA GLY A 316 -27.20 12.82 -12.96
C GLY A 316 -27.59 11.44 -13.50
N TYR A 317 -26.97 10.95 -14.53
CA TYR A 317 -27.33 9.67 -15.17
C TYR A 317 -26.47 8.53 -14.60
N ALA A 318 -26.80 8.09 -13.39
CA ALA A 318 -26.01 7.10 -12.64
C ALA A 318 -25.88 5.74 -13.34
N PHE A 319 -26.85 5.37 -14.15
CA PHE A 319 -26.93 4.08 -14.84
C PHE A 319 -26.72 4.22 -16.35
N ALA A 320 -26.11 5.32 -16.80
CA ALA A 320 -25.76 5.51 -18.19
C ALA A 320 -24.86 4.38 -18.69
N ASN A 321 -25.20 3.85 -19.85
CA ASN A 321 -24.45 2.79 -20.51
C ASN A 321 -24.14 3.16 -21.97
N ALA A 322 -22.87 3.30 -22.27
CA ALA A 322 -22.38 3.45 -23.62
C ALA A 322 -21.79 2.10 -24.07
N ASN A 323 -22.46 1.43 -25.02
CA ASN A 323 -22.08 0.10 -25.49
C ASN A 323 -21.46 0.17 -26.89
N PRO A 324 -20.18 -0.18 -27.09
CA PRO A 324 -19.56 -0.19 -28.39
C PRO A 324 -19.91 -1.48 -29.14
N VAL A 325 -20.60 -1.35 -30.26
CA VAL A 325 -20.98 -2.44 -31.16
C VAL A 325 -20.00 -2.45 -32.34
N PRO A 326 -19.16 -3.49 -32.50
CA PRO A 326 -18.23 -3.61 -33.60
C PRO A 326 -18.93 -4.12 -34.87
N ARG A 327 -18.54 -3.60 -36.04
CA ARG A 327 -18.80 -4.15 -37.34
C ARG A 327 -17.48 -4.44 -38.03
N VAL A 328 -17.12 -5.72 -38.10
CA VAL A 328 -15.82 -6.19 -38.60
C VAL A 328 -15.93 -6.59 -40.07
N ASP A 329 -15.03 -6.05 -40.91
CA ASP A 329 -14.82 -6.49 -42.30
C ASP A 329 -13.46 -7.20 -42.35
N LYS A 330 -13.52 -8.53 -42.38
CA LYS A 330 -12.32 -9.38 -42.37
C LYS A 330 -11.52 -9.31 -43.67
N GLU A 331 -12.21 -9.10 -44.80
CA GLU A 331 -11.54 -9.03 -46.12
C GLU A 331 -10.69 -7.76 -46.24
N LYS A 332 -11.25 -6.64 -45.77
CA LYS A 332 -10.55 -5.33 -45.75
C LYS A 332 -9.69 -5.11 -44.52
N ARG A 333 -9.75 -6.00 -43.52
CA ARG A 333 -9.07 -5.86 -42.23
C ARG A 333 -9.43 -4.55 -41.54
N THR A 334 -10.71 -4.20 -41.55
CA THR A 334 -11.22 -2.97 -40.98
C THR A 334 -12.34 -3.24 -39.98
N VAL A 335 -12.49 -2.32 -39.03
CA VAL A 335 -13.54 -2.35 -38.03
C VAL A 335 -14.18 -0.98 -37.89
N ALA A 336 -15.52 -0.95 -37.91
CA ALA A 336 -16.30 0.23 -37.54
C ALA A 336 -16.93 0.01 -36.17
N PHE A 337 -17.03 1.04 -35.36
CA PHE A 337 -17.72 0.99 -34.08
C PHE A 337 -18.91 1.91 -34.06
N THR A 338 -20.03 1.40 -33.55
CA THR A 338 -21.17 2.23 -33.17
C THR A 338 -21.30 2.18 -31.66
N ILE A 339 -21.02 3.31 -31.00
CA ILE A 339 -21.19 3.44 -29.54
C ILE A 339 -22.66 3.82 -29.31
N VAL A 340 -23.45 2.86 -28.86
CA VAL A 340 -24.88 3.07 -28.55
C VAL A 340 -25.00 3.59 -27.13
N ILE A 341 -25.51 4.81 -26.99
CA ILE A 341 -25.65 5.50 -25.71
C ILE A 341 -27.07 5.33 -25.21
N ASP A 342 -27.23 4.69 -24.07
CA ASP A 342 -28.43 4.64 -23.27
C ASP A 342 -28.17 5.38 -21.95
N PRO A 343 -28.62 6.61 -21.77
CA PRO A 343 -28.37 7.36 -20.54
C PRO A 343 -29.22 6.88 -19.35
N GLY A 344 -30.28 6.12 -19.61
CA GLY A 344 -31.26 5.80 -18.58
C GLY A 344 -32.00 7.03 -18.07
N ARG A 345 -32.40 7.01 -16.80
CA ARG A 345 -33.07 8.13 -16.13
C ARG A 345 -32.09 8.96 -15.31
N ARG A 346 -32.36 10.26 -15.22
CA ARG A 346 -31.67 11.17 -14.31
C ARG A 346 -32.13 10.89 -12.88
N VAL A 347 -31.20 10.76 -11.95
CA VAL A 347 -31.49 10.35 -10.58
C VAL A 347 -30.94 11.33 -9.55
N TYR A 348 -31.65 11.41 -8.42
CA TYR A 348 -31.23 12.12 -7.21
C TYR A 348 -30.64 11.18 -6.18
N VAL A 349 -29.67 11.64 -5.42
CA VAL A 349 -29.16 10.92 -4.25
C VAL A 349 -30.11 11.15 -3.07
N ARG A 350 -30.86 10.12 -2.70
CA ARG A 350 -31.74 10.18 -1.54
C ARG A 350 -30.95 10.20 -0.23
N ARG A 351 -30.06 9.24 -0.06
CA ARG A 351 -29.23 9.09 1.14
C ARG A 351 -27.82 8.66 0.80
N ILE A 352 -26.88 9.07 1.65
CA ILE A 352 -25.52 8.59 1.67
C ILE A 352 -25.33 7.77 2.95
N ASN A 353 -25.30 6.46 2.79
CA ASN A 353 -25.10 5.52 3.89
C ASN A 353 -23.61 5.25 4.08
N ILE A 354 -23.18 5.22 5.33
CA ILE A 354 -21.81 4.90 5.71
C ILE A 354 -21.85 3.67 6.60
N GLY A 355 -21.08 2.64 6.26
CA GLY A 355 -21.00 1.38 7.00
C GLY A 355 -19.57 0.89 7.16
N GLY A 356 -19.32 0.05 8.18
CA GLY A 356 -18.01 -0.50 8.47
C GLY A 356 -17.11 0.35 9.38
N ASN A 357 -17.52 1.58 9.71
CA ASN A 357 -16.80 2.50 10.59
C ASN A 357 -17.15 2.22 12.08
N THR A 358 -16.63 1.14 12.64
CA THR A 358 -16.95 0.70 14.01
C THR A 358 -16.27 1.55 15.08
N ARG A 359 -15.10 2.14 14.79
CA ARG A 359 -14.30 2.99 15.68
C ARG A 359 -14.32 4.44 15.27
N THR A 360 -14.30 4.70 13.95
CA THR A 360 -14.30 6.05 13.39
C THR A 360 -15.71 6.62 13.44
N ARG A 361 -15.85 7.84 13.95
CA ARG A 361 -17.13 8.53 14.01
C ARG A 361 -17.66 8.81 12.61
N ASP A 362 -18.98 8.73 12.43
CA ASP A 362 -19.64 8.99 11.14
C ASP A 362 -19.30 10.37 10.58
N GLU A 363 -19.23 11.39 11.44
CA GLU A 363 -18.85 12.75 11.06
C GLU A 363 -17.48 12.85 10.35
N VAL A 364 -16.53 11.96 10.72
CA VAL A 364 -15.18 11.95 10.13
C VAL A 364 -15.20 11.48 8.69
N VAL A 365 -16.06 10.54 8.36
CA VAL A 365 -16.26 10.07 6.99
C VAL A 365 -17.16 11.06 6.22
N ARG A 366 -18.24 11.51 6.83
CA ARG A 366 -19.26 12.36 6.20
C ARG A 366 -18.71 13.73 5.77
N ARG A 367 -17.81 14.32 6.54
CA ARG A 367 -17.15 15.61 6.18
C ARG A 367 -16.27 15.53 4.93
N GLU A 368 -15.86 14.33 4.53
CA GLU A 368 -15.10 14.11 3.30
C GLU A 368 -16.00 14.00 2.06
N MET A 369 -17.32 13.95 2.23
CA MET A 369 -18.26 13.87 1.12
C MET A 369 -18.32 15.18 0.33
N ARG A 370 -18.42 15.05 -0.98
CA ARG A 370 -18.64 16.16 -1.92
C ARG A 370 -19.96 16.02 -2.68
N GLN A 371 -20.47 14.79 -2.75
CA GLN A 371 -21.87 14.54 -3.14
C GLN A 371 -22.76 14.88 -1.95
N LEU A 372 -23.86 15.58 -2.21
CA LEU A 372 -24.87 15.93 -1.21
C LEU A 372 -26.12 15.07 -1.39
N GLU A 373 -26.79 14.77 -0.29
CA GLU A 373 -28.14 14.21 -0.29
C GLU A 373 -29.14 15.23 -0.85
N GLY A 374 -30.17 14.78 -1.54
CA GLY A 374 -31.16 15.63 -2.22
C GLY A 374 -30.67 16.28 -3.52
N ALA A 375 -29.38 16.19 -3.84
CA ALA A 375 -28.81 16.69 -5.08
C ALA A 375 -28.83 15.64 -6.20
N TYR A 376 -28.72 16.09 -7.46
CA TYR A 376 -28.49 15.17 -8.57
C TYR A 376 -27.22 14.34 -8.32
N TYR A 377 -27.29 13.09 -8.73
CA TYR A 377 -26.12 12.21 -8.74
C TYR A 377 -24.99 12.84 -9.58
N ASP A 378 -23.77 12.79 -9.05
CA ASP A 378 -22.57 13.27 -9.72
C ASP A 378 -21.44 12.27 -9.50
N ALA A 379 -21.11 11.50 -10.54
CA ALA A 379 -20.10 10.47 -10.49
C ALA A 379 -18.74 11.02 -10.06
N SER A 380 -18.37 12.22 -10.52
CA SER A 380 -17.09 12.86 -10.19
C SER A 380 -17.00 13.21 -8.71
N LYS A 381 -18.10 13.74 -8.12
CA LYS A 381 -18.15 14.08 -6.69
C LYS A 381 -18.13 12.84 -5.81
N ILE A 382 -18.79 11.76 -6.21
CA ILE A 382 -18.76 10.48 -5.50
C ILE A 382 -17.35 9.88 -5.52
N GLN A 383 -16.69 9.85 -6.69
CA GLN A 383 -15.32 9.39 -6.79
C GLN A 383 -14.33 10.30 -6.05
N LEU A 384 -14.58 11.61 -6.03
CA LEU A 384 -13.79 12.54 -5.22
C LEU A 384 -13.96 12.26 -3.73
N SER A 385 -15.20 12.04 -3.26
CA SER A 385 -15.49 11.66 -1.88
C SER A 385 -14.74 10.39 -1.47
N ARG A 386 -14.80 9.36 -2.31
CA ARG A 386 -14.02 8.12 -2.10
C ARG A 386 -12.53 8.39 -1.95
N ARG A 387 -11.93 9.12 -2.90
CA ARG A 387 -10.49 9.47 -2.83
C ARG A 387 -10.12 10.28 -1.59
N ARG A 388 -11.01 11.16 -1.12
CA ARG A 388 -10.79 11.94 0.10
C ARG A 388 -10.79 11.05 1.34
N ILE A 389 -11.73 10.09 1.42
CA ILE A 389 -11.78 9.10 2.50
C ILE A 389 -10.50 8.22 2.46
N ASP A 390 -10.08 7.74 1.29
CA ASP A 390 -8.84 6.98 1.13
C ASP A 390 -7.60 7.76 1.61
N ARG A 391 -7.55 9.07 1.33
CA ARG A 391 -6.44 9.96 1.75
C ARG A 391 -6.34 10.14 3.27
N THR A 392 -7.38 9.89 4.03
CA THR A 392 -7.31 9.92 5.51
C THR A 392 -6.39 8.87 6.07
N GLN A 393 -6.17 7.78 5.33
CA GLN A 393 -5.38 6.62 5.72
C GLN A 393 -5.91 5.88 6.96
N TYR A 394 -7.21 6.06 7.30
CA TYR A 394 -7.85 5.35 8.42
C TYR A 394 -8.42 4.00 8.01
N PHE A 395 -8.59 3.80 6.71
CA PHE A 395 -9.24 2.64 6.12
C PHE A 395 -8.27 1.86 5.24
N LYS A 396 -8.45 0.54 5.21
CA LYS A 396 -7.73 -0.37 4.33
C LYS A 396 -8.37 -0.38 2.94
N GLU A 397 -9.70 -0.32 2.92
CA GLU A 397 -10.51 -0.33 1.70
C GLU A 397 -11.70 0.60 1.85
N VAL A 398 -12.08 1.27 0.76
CA VAL A 398 -13.27 2.13 0.65
C VAL A 398 -14.03 1.72 -0.60
N ASN A 399 -15.18 1.09 -0.42
CA ASN A 399 -16.06 0.67 -1.48
C ASN A 399 -17.24 1.61 -1.59
N VAL A 400 -17.69 1.87 -2.82
CA VAL A 400 -18.85 2.73 -3.11
C VAL A 400 -19.77 1.98 -4.05
N GLU A 401 -21.01 1.86 -3.65
CA GLU A 401 -22.08 1.26 -4.42
C GLU A 401 -23.25 2.23 -4.55
N THR A 402 -23.81 2.32 -5.76
CA THR A 402 -25.03 3.10 -6.03
C THR A 402 -26.19 2.14 -6.23
N ALA A 403 -27.15 2.16 -5.32
CA ALA A 403 -28.31 1.28 -5.34
C ALA A 403 -29.59 2.05 -5.66
N PRO A 404 -30.42 1.57 -6.61
CA PRO A 404 -31.73 2.16 -6.85
C PRO A 404 -32.66 1.97 -5.64
N VAL A 405 -33.49 2.97 -5.36
CA VAL A 405 -34.43 2.91 -4.25
C VAL A 405 -35.71 2.17 -4.69
N ALA A 406 -36.08 1.14 -3.93
CA ALA A 406 -37.29 0.38 -4.21
C ALA A 406 -38.54 1.30 -4.17
N GLY A 407 -39.35 1.22 -5.21
CA GLY A 407 -40.59 2.05 -5.34
C GLY A 407 -40.34 3.47 -5.86
N SER A 408 -39.11 3.89 -6.12
CA SER A 408 -38.79 5.16 -6.80
C SER A 408 -38.14 4.89 -8.15
N THR A 409 -38.43 5.75 -9.12
CA THR A 409 -37.82 5.62 -10.46
C THR A 409 -36.69 6.59 -10.71
N ASP A 410 -36.45 7.54 -9.81
CA ASP A 410 -35.52 8.67 -9.95
C ASP A 410 -34.64 8.90 -8.71
N GLN A 411 -34.64 7.95 -7.77
CA GLN A 411 -33.83 8.06 -6.56
C GLN A 411 -32.84 6.90 -6.41
N VAL A 412 -31.66 7.23 -5.90
CA VAL A 412 -30.61 6.28 -5.57
C VAL A 412 -30.08 6.51 -4.16
N ASP A 413 -29.67 5.46 -3.50
CA ASP A 413 -28.84 5.51 -2.30
C ASP A 413 -27.39 5.27 -2.68
N VAL A 414 -26.47 6.03 -2.10
CA VAL A 414 -25.03 5.83 -2.27
C VAL A 414 -24.47 5.25 -0.99
N ASN A 415 -23.98 4.02 -1.07
CA ASN A 415 -23.47 3.27 0.07
C ASN A 415 -21.95 3.29 0.06
N PHE A 416 -21.34 3.92 1.07
CA PHE A 416 -19.92 3.87 1.33
C PHE A 416 -19.65 2.81 2.39
N THR A 417 -18.94 1.75 2.03
CA THR A 417 -18.50 0.70 2.96
C THR A 417 -17.01 0.79 3.15
N VAL A 418 -16.57 0.93 4.40
CA VAL A 418 -15.16 1.08 4.74
C VAL A 418 -14.68 -0.09 5.59
N GLU A 419 -13.43 -0.52 5.39
CA GLU A 419 -12.73 -1.48 6.25
C GLU A 419 -11.68 -0.72 7.05
N GLU A 420 -11.83 -0.64 8.38
CA GLU A 420 -10.90 0.09 9.24
C GLU A 420 -9.58 -0.67 9.42
N LYS A 421 -8.48 0.10 9.50
CA LYS A 421 -7.17 -0.44 9.85
C LYS A 421 -6.65 0.17 11.15
N PRO A 422 -5.69 -0.48 11.83
CA PRO A 422 -4.99 0.13 12.96
C PRO A 422 -4.37 1.47 12.58
N THR A 423 -4.65 2.52 13.35
CA THR A 423 -4.19 3.90 13.11
C THR A 423 -3.06 4.33 14.06
N GLY A 424 -2.67 3.45 14.99
CA GLY A 424 -1.47 3.61 15.81
C GLY A 424 -0.24 3.04 15.10
N ALA A 425 0.87 3.76 15.16
CA ALA A 425 2.15 3.31 14.62
C ALA A 425 3.27 3.60 15.62
N LEU A 426 4.13 2.61 15.83
CA LEU A 426 5.42 2.73 16.49
C LEU A 426 6.49 2.44 15.45
N LEU A 427 7.30 3.43 15.14
CA LEU A 427 8.40 3.31 14.21
C LEU A 427 9.71 3.48 14.96
N LEU A 428 10.62 2.54 14.81
CA LEU A 428 11.99 2.62 15.30
C LEU A 428 12.89 2.49 14.07
N GLY A 429 13.86 3.36 13.96
CA GLY A 429 14.76 3.39 12.82
C GLY A 429 16.18 3.71 13.23
N ALA A 430 17.10 3.20 12.44
CA ALA A 430 18.49 3.61 12.46
C ALA A 430 18.92 3.92 11.03
N GLY A 431 19.75 4.94 10.88
CA GLY A 431 20.19 5.38 9.57
C GLY A 431 21.61 5.91 9.58
N PHE A 432 22.12 6.16 8.40
CA PHE A 432 23.39 6.82 8.22
C PHE A 432 23.31 7.81 7.06
N SER A 433 23.85 8.98 7.25
CA SER A 433 23.91 9.98 6.19
C SER A 433 25.28 10.67 6.12
N SER A 434 25.55 11.28 4.97
CA SER A 434 26.75 12.12 4.79
C SER A 434 26.74 13.34 5.72
N VAL A 435 25.56 13.75 6.21
CA VAL A 435 25.33 14.93 7.08
C VAL A 435 25.39 14.51 8.55
N ASP A 436 24.39 13.76 9.03
CA ASP A 436 24.17 13.48 10.45
C ASP A 436 24.96 12.27 10.97
N LYS A 437 25.71 11.59 10.06
CA LYS A 437 26.43 10.33 10.37
C LYS A 437 25.44 9.26 10.81
N PHE A 438 25.63 8.64 11.95
CA PHE A 438 24.71 7.66 12.50
C PHE A 438 23.55 8.37 13.19
N VAL A 439 22.32 7.96 12.86
CA VAL A 439 21.09 8.52 13.38
C VAL A 439 20.22 7.40 13.95
N VAL A 440 19.68 7.59 15.13
CA VAL A 440 18.62 6.76 15.69
C VAL A 440 17.35 7.59 15.75
N SER A 441 16.27 7.05 15.24
CA SER A 441 14.96 7.70 15.25
C SER A 441 13.91 6.82 15.90
N GLY A 442 12.99 7.42 16.62
CA GLY A 442 11.80 6.79 17.17
C GLY A 442 10.60 7.69 16.98
N SER A 443 9.49 7.12 16.55
CA SER A 443 8.23 7.85 16.41
C SER A 443 7.10 6.99 16.92
N ILE A 444 6.28 7.56 17.78
CA ILE A 444 4.98 7.00 18.16
C ILE A 444 3.90 7.95 17.67
N SER A 445 2.96 7.42 16.93
CA SER A 445 1.86 8.22 16.40
C SER A 445 0.55 7.49 16.54
N GLN A 446 -0.49 8.23 16.91
CA GLN A 446 -1.87 7.79 16.90
C GLN A 446 -2.65 8.74 16.00
N GLN A 447 -3.00 8.24 14.83
CA GLN A 447 -3.96 8.93 13.96
C GLN A 447 -5.38 8.53 14.37
N ASN A 448 -6.35 9.37 14.02
CA ASN A 448 -7.76 9.11 14.35
C ASN A 448 -8.00 8.78 15.83
N VAL A 449 -7.45 9.61 16.74
CA VAL A 449 -7.56 9.44 18.20
C VAL A 449 -9.02 9.34 18.60
N PHE A 450 -9.41 8.23 19.25
CA PHE A 450 -10.79 7.92 19.66
C PHE A 450 -11.83 8.09 18.52
N GLY A 451 -11.43 7.80 17.28
CA GLY A 451 -12.31 7.92 16.11
C GLY A 451 -12.66 9.35 15.69
N SER A 452 -11.99 10.37 16.24
CA SER A 452 -12.31 11.79 16.01
C SER A 452 -11.64 12.40 14.77
N GLY A 453 -10.78 11.65 14.08
CA GLY A 453 -9.97 12.16 12.98
C GLY A 453 -8.82 13.08 13.40
N LYS A 454 -8.56 13.23 14.68
CA LYS A 454 -7.43 14.00 15.23
C LYS A 454 -6.20 13.11 15.33
N SER A 455 -5.00 13.70 15.30
CA SER A 455 -3.75 12.95 15.44
C SER A 455 -2.84 13.54 16.51
N ILE A 456 -2.10 12.66 17.18
CA ILE A 456 -1.05 12.98 18.12
C ILE A 456 0.18 12.19 17.72
N SER A 457 1.35 12.84 17.73
CA SER A 457 2.62 12.15 17.48
C SER A 457 3.71 12.68 18.39
N ALA A 458 4.59 11.78 18.82
CA ALA A 458 5.83 12.10 19.48
C ALA A 458 7.00 11.53 18.66
N ASN A 459 7.98 12.38 18.39
CA ASN A 459 9.11 12.04 17.53
C ASN A 459 10.42 12.31 18.28
N ILE A 460 11.34 11.37 18.18
CA ILE A 460 12.71 11.48 18.70
C ILE A 460 13.65 11.20 17.53
N ASN A 461 14.56 12.11 17.29
CA ASN A 461 15.63 11.92 16.31
C ASN A 461 16.95 12.29 16.98
N SER A 462 17.90 11.38 17.03
CA SER A 462 19.20 11.57 17.68
C SER A 462 20.32 11.23 16.71
N GLY A 463 20.83 12.26 16.04
CA GLY A 463 22.01 12.23 15.19
C GLY A 463 23.19 12.99 15.83
N LYS A 464 24.33 12.95 15.17
CA LYS A 464 25.53 13.67 15.62
C LYS A 464 25.34 15.19 15.49
N VAL A 465 24.65 15.62 14.43
CA VAL A 465 24.42 17.05 14.12
C VAL A 465 23.12 17.53 14.73
N ASN A 466 22.06 16.77 14.55
CA ASN A 466 20.74 17.17 15.01
C ASN A 466 20.15 16.18 16.04
N GLN A 467 19.70 16.71 17.15
CA GLN A 467 18.87 15.99 18.12
C GLN A 467 17.56 16.72 18.27
N VAL A 468 16.45 16.03 17.98
CA VAL A 468 15.10 16.62 17.99
C VAL A 468 14.16 15.75 18.82
N TYR A 469 13.46 16.40 19.73
CA TYR A 469 12.34 15.85 20.50
C TYR A 469 11.12 16.71 20.18
N ALA A 470 10.08 16.15 19.64
CA ALA A 470 8.91 16.88 19.23
C ALA A 470 7.62 16.16 19.62
N LEU A 471 6.65 16.92 20.10
CA LEU A 471 5.28 16.51 20.35
C LEU A 471 4.38 17.35 19.45
N SER A 472 3.53 16.71 18.67
CA SER A 472 2.63 17.38 17.74
C SER A 472 1.20 16.87 17.89
N TYR A 473 0.26 17.79 17.80
CA TYR A 473 -1.17 17.52 17.72
C TYR A 473 -1.72 18.18 16.48
N LEU A 474 -2.62 17.49 15.77
CA LEU A 474 -3.30 18.01 14.60
C LEU A 474 -4.79 17.67 14.63
N ASN A 475 -5.64 18.68 14.48
CA ASN A 475 -7.05 18.56 14.18
C ASN A 475 -7.28 19.02 12.74
N PRO A 476 -7.51 18.12 11.78
CA PRO A 476 -7.66 18.49 10.36
C PRO A 476 -8.96 19.26 10.06
N TYR A 477 -9.94 19.17 10.96
CA TYR A 477 -11.22 19.88 10.86
C TYR A 477 -11.51 20.57 12.21
N TYR A 478 -10.80 21.66 12.48
CA TYR A 478 -11.09 22.54 13.61
C TYR A 478 -12.42 23.26 13.41
N THR A 479 -12.70 23.65 12.17
CA THR A 479 -14.01 24.17 11.74
C THR A 479 -14.65 23.22 10.72
N VAL A 480 -15.96 23.35 10.52
CA VAL A 480 -16.73 22.56 9.54
C VAL A 480 -16.26 22.77 8.10
N ASP A 481 -15.70 23.94 7.79
CA ASP A 481 -15.18 24.30 6.46
C ASP A 481 -13.80 23.69 6.17
N GLY A 482 -13.25 22.91 7.11
CA GLY A 482 -11.98 22.20 6.90
C GLY A 482 -10.75 23.01 7.26
N VAL A 483 -10.85 24.06 8.10
CA VAL A 483 -9.69 24.70 8.71
C VAL A 483 -9.03 23.70 9.63
N SER A 484 -7.77 23.38 9.37
CA SER A 484 -6.96 22.55 10.28
C SER A 484 -6.31 23.40 11.37
N GLN A 485 -6.11 22.81 12.55
CA GLN A 485 -5.38 23.40 13.66
C GLN A 485 -4.33 22.43 14.16
N GLY A 486 -3.08 22.89 14.27
CA GLY A 486 -1.97 22.12 14.80
C GLY A 486 -1.27 22.83 15.94
N PHE A 487 -0.78 22.05 16.90
CA PHE A 487 0.08 22.49 17.99
C PHE A 487 1.37 21.69 17.97
N ASP A 488 2.49 22.38 18.12
CA ASP A 488 3.80 21.73 18.21
C ASP A 488 4.56 22.25 19.41
N VAL A 489 5.25 21.36 20.11
CA VAL A 489 6.27 21.69 21.11
C VAL A 489 7.49 20.87 20.80
N TYR A 490 8.64 21.49 20.76
CA TYR A 490 9.88 20.80 20.43
C TYR A 490 11.09 21.35 21.16
N LYS A 491 12.05 20.44 21.40
CA LYS A 491 13.42 20.74 21.74
C LYS A 491 14.32 20.27 20.61
N ARG A 492 15.17 21.17 20.11
CA ARG A 492 16.14 20.88 19.05
C ARG A 492 17.51 21.36 19.45
N ASP A 493 18.46 20.45 19.45
CA ASP A 493 19.86 20.74 19.65
C ASP A 493 20.60 20.48 18.32
N THR A 494 21.32 21.48 17.80
CA THR A 494 22.07 21.38 16.54
C THR A 494 23.53 21.66 16.79
N ASP A 495 24.41 20.67 16.56
CA ASP A 495 25.87 20.78 16.64
C ASP A 495 26.46 20.90 15.23
N ALA A 496 26.75 22.10 14.82
CA ALA A 496 27.35 22.40 13.52
C ALA A 496 28.86 22.17 13.49
N SER A 497 29.52 21.87 14.62
CA SER A 497 30.98 21.74 14.71
C SER A 497 31.55 20.60 13.85
N SER A 498 30.72 19.59 13.56
CA SER A 498 31.11 18.43 12.74
C SER A 498 30.82 18.60 11.24
N LEU A 499 30.23 19.72 10.84
CA LEU A 499 29.91 20.06 9.45
C LEU A 499 31.02 20.89 8.80
N SER A 500 30.89 21.16 7.50
CA SER A 500 31.77 22.07 6.77
C SER A 500 31.36 23.55 6.93
N VAL A 501 30.79 23.89 8.08
CA VAL A 501 30.35 25.25 8.44
C VAL A 501 31.14 25.75 9.67
N GLY A 502 31.06 27.03 9.97
CA GLY A 502 31.65 27.57 11.18
C GLY A 502 31.13 26.81 12.42
N ALA A 503 32.03 26.48 13.36
CA ALA A 503 31.65 25.70 14.54
C ALA A 503 30.74 26.50 15.48
N TYR A 504 29.56 25.93 15.81
CA TYR A 504 28.63 26.46 16.82
C TYR A 504 27.65 25.37 17.25
N VAL A 505 27.03 25.56 18.39
CA VAL A 505 25.91 24.72 18.88
C VAL A 505 24.72 25.62 19.18
N THR A 506 23.53 25.21 18.74
CA THR A 506 22.28 25.84 19.14
C THR A 506 21.41 24.86 19.93
N LYS A 507 20.85 25.30 21.03
CA LYS A 507 19.86 24.57 21.84
C LYS A 507 18.56 25.38 21.81
N THR A 508 17.58 24.85 21.10
CA THR A 508 16.30 25.54 20.86
C THR A 508 15.18 24.81 21.58
N LEU A 509 14.42 25.54 22.36
CA LEU A 509 13.12 25.11 22.89
C LEU A 509 12.06 26.00 22.23
N GLY A 510 11.08 25.40 21.61
CA GLY A 510 10.05 26.13 20.88
C GLY A 510 8.70 25.45 20.89
N GLY A 511 7.71 26.22 20.50
CA GLY A 511 6.36 25.72 20.28
C GLY A 511 5.55 26.71 19.45
N GLY A 512 4.49 26.22 18.83
CA GLY A 512 3.68 27.05 17.96
C GLY A 512 2.29 26.48 17.69
N ILE A 513 1.48 27.34 17.13
CA ILE A 513 0.13 27.04 16.66
C ILE A 513 0.09 27.29 15.15
N ARG A 514 -0.50 26.36 14.42
CA ARG A 514 -0.68 26.47 12.96
C ARG A 514 -2.13 26.27 12.59
N PHE A 515 -2.59 27.07 11.63
CA PHE A 515 -3.88 26.90 10.98
C PHE A 515 -3.65 26.69 9.49
N GLY A 516 -4.36 25.75 8.88
CA GLY A 516 -4.31 25.51 7.44
C GLY A 516 -5.72 25.55 6.88
N TYR A 517 -5.91 26.21 5.76
CA TYR A 517 -7.16 26.26 5.03
C TYR A 517 -6.99 25.74 3.62
N PRO A 518 -7.74 24.71 3.20
CA PRO A 518 -7.75 24.24 1.84
C PRO A 518 -8.55 25.20 0.95
N LEU A 519 -7.87 25.88 0.03
CA LEU A 519 -8.52 26.75 -0.96
C LEU A 519 -9.18 25.93 -2.08
N SER A 520 -8.57 24.81 -2.42
CA SER A 520 -9.05 23.85 -3.40
C SER A 520 -8.57 22.44 -3.04
N GLU A 521 -8.80 21.44 -3.91
CA GLU A 521 -8.23 20.09 -3.74
C GLU A 521 -6.71 20.05 -3.91
N THR A 522 -6.12 21.08 -4.51
CA THR A 522 -4.69 21.21 -4.81
C THR A 522 -4.01 22.37 -4.13
N ASP A 523 -4.78 23.35 -3.65
CA ASP A 523 -4.25 24.61 -3.13
C ASP A 523 -4.56 24.77 -1.65
N SER A 524 -3.61 25.27 -0.89
CA SER A 524 -3.76 25.52 0.53
C SER A 524 -3.04 26.78 0.97
N ILE A 525 -3.58 27.45 1.96
CA ILE A 525 -2.93 28.53 2.69
C ILE A 525 -2.75 28.12 4.16
N SER A 526 -1.66 28.50 4.75
CA SER A 526 -1.37 28.24 6.16
C SER A 526 -0.90 29.49 6.88
N PHE A 527 -1.25 29.58 8.15
CA PHE A 527 -0.84 30.63 9.06
C PHE A 527 -0.25 29.98 10.31
N GLY A 528 0.84 30.51 10.81
CA GLY A 528 1.47 30.00 12.01
C GLY A 528 1.96 31.14 12.92
N VAL A 529 1.92 30.89 14.23
CA VAL A 529 2.58 31.72 15.23
C VAL A 529 3.37 30.78 16.13
N SER A 530 4.65 31.08 16.32
CA SER A 530 5.55 30.30 17.18
C SER A 530 6.36 31.16 18.08
N GLY A 531 6.78 30.60 19.24
CA GLY A 531 7.76 31.17 20.13
C GLY A 531 8.95 30.25 20.28
N GLU A 532 10.16 30.80 20.22
CA GLU A 532 11.40 30.05 20.39
C GLU A 532 12.32 30.72 21.41
N ARG A 533 12.99 29.89 22.20
CA ARG A 533 14.15 30.27 22.99
C ARG A 533 15.37 29.53 22.51
N VAL A 534 16.37 30.26 22.04
CA VAL A 534 17.61 29.72 21.48
C VAL A 534 18.77 30.08 22.37
N LYS A 535 19.54 29.06 22.78
CA LYS A 535 20.87 29.26 23.40
C LYS A 535 21.91 28.91 22.38
N LEU A 536 22.88 29.78 22.19
CA LEU A 536 23.95 29.67 21.21
C LEU A 536 25.28 29.53 21.93
N GLU A 537 26.07 28.53 21.54
CA GLU A 537 27.41 28.31 22.08
C GLU A 537 28.41 28.43 20.93
N THR A 538 29.43 29.24 21.11
CA THR A 538 30.58 29.35 20.19
C THR A 538 31.83 28.89 20.90
N PHE A 539 32.84 28.50 20.11
CA PHE A 539 34.09 27.91 20.56
C PHE A 539 35.28 28.78 20.11
N THR A 540 36.47 28.50 20.60
CA THR A 540 37.71 29.19 20.17
C THR A 540 38.01 29.03 18.69
N ASN A 541 37.54 27.94 18.05
CA ASN A 541 37.64 27.66 16.63
C ASN A 541 36.39 28.06 15.83
N SER A 542 35.45 28.76 16.43
CA SER A 542 34.31 29.34 15.71
C SER A 542 34.78 30.47 14.78
N ALA A 543 34.02 30.69 13.71
CA ALA A 543 34.30 31.80 12.82
C ALA A 543 34.25 33.13 13.56
N ALA A 544 35.18 34.03 13.27
CA ALA A 544 35.27 35.35 13.94
C ALA A 544 33.92 36.12 13.91
N ALA A 545 33.25 36.10 12.72
CA ALA A 545 31.93 36.69 12.56
C ALA A 545 30.85 36.15 13.53
N TYR A 546 30.97 34.88 13.94
CA TYR A 546 30.03 34.28 14.91
C TYR A 546 30.34 34.69 16.33
N ILE A 547 31.64 34.77 16.67
CA ILE A 547 32.10 35.27 17.98
C ILE A 547 31.70 36.75 18.14
N ASP A 548 31.93 37.57 17.10
CA ASP A 548 31.56 38.99 17.11
C ASP A 548 30.03 39.16 17.26
N PHE A 549 29.25 38.33 16.56
CA PHE A 549 27.80 38.36 16.74
C PHE A 549 27.36 38.04 18.17
N VAL A 550 27.95 37.01 18.77
CA VAL A 550 27.66 36.66 20.18
C VAL A 550 28.13 37.78 21.15
N ASN A 551 29.29 38.37 20.93
CA ASN A 551 29.79 39.46 21.75
C ASN A 551 28.89 40.72 21.68
N GLN A 552 28.33 40.99 20.49
CA GLN A 552 27.48 42.15 20.25
C GLN A 552 26.03 41.96 20.72
N PHE A 553 25.44 40.77 20.46
CA PHE A 553 24.00 40.52 20.66
C PHE A 553 23.67 39.50 21.77
N GLY A 554 24.70 38.89 22.36
CA GLY A 554 24.54 37.89 23.42
C GLY A 554 24.44 36.45 22.85
N SER A 555 24.26 35.48 23.76
CA SER A 555 24.21 34.05 23.47
C SER A 555 22.86 33.38 23.71
N SER A 556 21.84 34.14 24.16
CA SER A 556 20.51 33.63 24.45
C SER A 556 19.46 34.56 23.87
N TYR A 557 18.55 34.01 23.08
CA TYR A 557 17.54 34.81 22.38
C TYR A 557 16.15 34.22 22.65
N ALA A 558 15.19 35.06 22.95
CA ALA A 558 13.77 34.75 22.99
C ALA A 558 13.05 35.60 21.95
N TYR A 559 12.29 34.94 21.07
CA TYR A 559 11.58 35.62 20.00
C TYR A 559 10.29 34.89 19.62
N GLY A 560 9.38 35.65 19.02
CA GLY A 560 8.20 35.13 18.37
C GLY A 560 8.33 35.23 16.85
N ALA A 561 7.68 34.33 16.12
CA ALA A 561 7.60 34.39 14.68
C ALA A 561 6.18 34.17 14.21
N ALA A 562 5.75 34.95 13.20
CA ALA A 562 4.53 34.74 12.46
C ALA A 562 4.88 34.25 11.05
N SER A 563 4.14 33.29 10.54
CA SER A 563 4.39 32.71 9.22
C SER A 563 3.12 32.62 8.38
N VAL A 564 3.26 32.78 7.09
CA VAL A 564 2.23 32.55 6.08
C VAL A 564 2.82 31.63 5.03
N GLY A 565 2.07 30.59 4.66
CA GLY A 565 2.48 29.63 3.62
C GLY A 565 1.40 29.43 2.57
N LEU A 566 1.82 29.32 1.32
CA LEU A 566 0.99 28.94 0.18
C LEU A 566 1.50 27.60 -0.38
N GLY A 567 0.61 26.68 -0.65
CA GLY A 567 0.94 25.38 -1.23
C GLY A 567 0.04 25.05 -2.40
N HIS A 568 0.66 24.56 -3.48
CA HIS A 568 -0.01 24.00 -4.64
C HIS A 568 0.60 22.63 -4.94
N ASP A 569 -0.19 21.55 -4.92
CA ASP A 569 0.29 20.19 -5.14
C ASP A 569 -0.66 19.42 -6.06
N THR A 570 -0.21 19.20 -7.30
CA THR A 570 -0.92 18.42 -8.32
C THR A 570 -0.21 17.12 -8.68
N ARG A 571 0.78 16.71 -7.89
CA ARG A 571 1.56 15.51 -8.15
C ARG A 571 0.69 14.25 -8.08
N ASP A 572 0.97 13.30 -8.97
CA ASP A 572 0.32 11.99 -9.01
C ASP A 572 0.70 11.09 -7.80
N SER A 573 1.88 11.31 -7.23
CA SER A 573 2.39 10.60 -6.05
C SER A 573 3.34 11.50 -5.26
N ALA A 574 3.32 11.41 -3.93
CA ALA A 574 4.25 12.17 -3.07
C ALA A 574 5.69 11.59 -3.09
N ILE A 575 5.83 10.26 -3.27
CA ILE A 575 7.11 9.55 -3.17
C ILE A 575 7.69 9.27 -4.56
N GLN A 576 6.86 8.79 -5.48
CA GLN A 576 7.28 8.35 -6.82
C GLN A 576 6.58 9.15 -7.90
N THR A 577 6.76 10.45 -7.83
CA THR A 577 6.14 11.37 -8.77
C THR A 577 6.59 11.11 -10.21
N THR A 578 5.63 11.08 -11.13
CA THR A 578 5.88 11.02 -12.57
C THR A 578 5.29 12.22 -13.31
N LYS A 579 4.27 12.85 -12.74
CA LYS A 579 3.53 13.94 -13.36
C LYS A 579 3.03 14.92 -12.30
N GLY A 580 2.98 16.19 -12.65
CA GLY A 580 2.38 17.25 -11.83
C GLY A 580 3.39 18.22 -11.27
N THR A 581 2.94 19.09 -10.39
CA THR A 581 3.67 20.23 -9.87
C THR A 581 3.54 20.30 -8.36
N LEU A 582 4.60 20.67 -7.66
CA LEU A 582 4.58 21.13 -6.28
C LEU A 582 5.16 22.53 -6.23
N ALA A 583 4.38 23.51 -5.79
CA ALA A 583 4.86 24.84 -5.47
C ALA A 583 4.59 25.15 -4.00
N ARG A 584 5.59 25.66 -3.30
CA ARG A 584 5.47 26.10 -1.91
C ARG A 584 6.13 27.45 -1.74
N THR A 585 5.41 28.37 -1.15
CA THR A 585 5.96 29.67 -0.77
C THR A 585 5.70 29.85 0.72
N SER A 586 6.71 30.26 1.46
CA SER A 586 6.55 30.59 2.89
C SER A 586 7.25 31.91 3.19
N PHE A 587 6.55 32.76 3.92
CA PHE A 587 7.06 34.00 4.48
C PHE A 587 7.00 33.89 6.01
N GLU A 588 8.10 34.23 6.66
CA GLU A 588 8.25 34.25 8.13
C GLU A 588 8.74 35.64 8.55
N LEU A 589 8.11 36.20 9.57
CA LEU A 589 8.48 37.46 10.21
C LEU A 589 8.75 37.16 11.67
N ALA A 590 9.95 37.43 12.15
CA ALA A 590 10.37 37.24 13.53
C ALA A 590 10.62 38.56 14.25
N GLY A 591 10.23 38.59 15.53
CA GLY A 591 10.39 39.76 16.39
C GLY A 591 10.69 39.36 17.86
N GLY A 592 11.43 40.17 18.54
CA GLY A 592 11.92 39.94 19.90
C GLY A 592 13.40 40.28 20.02
N ASP A 593 14.18 39.40 20.68
CA ASP A 593 15.64 39.58 20.78
C ASP A 593 16.35 39.53 19.43
N ILE A 594 15.76 38.82 18.46
CA ILE A 594 16.18 38.81 17.05
C ILE A 594 15.02 39.28 16.17
N GLN A 595 15.36 39.99 15.10
CA GLN A 595 14.37 40.57 14.21
C GLN A 595 14.79 40.35 12.76
N TYR A 596 13.99 39.60 12.01
CA TYR A 596 14.25 39.31 10.62
C TYR A 596 12.97 38.89 9.89
N TYR A 597 13.03 38.89 8.57
CA TYR A 597 12.07 38.16 7.75
C TYR A 597 12.78 37.19 6.81
N ARG A 598 12.08 36.12 6.46
CA ARG A 598 12.51 35.08 5.52
C ARG A 598 11.42 34.78 4.51
N LEU A 599 11.83 34.67 3.26
CA LEU A 599 11.00 34.19 2.16
C LEU A 599 11.65 32.93 1.58
N ASN A 600 10.88 31.86 1.46
CA ASN A 600 11.29 30.65 0.77
C ASN A 600 10.29 30.35 -0.35
N VAL A 601 10.80 30.00 -1.52
CA VAL A 601 10.02 29.59 -2.66
C VAL A 601 10.61 28.28 -3.19
N GLN A 602 9.82 27.23 -3.19
CA GLN A 602 10.18 25.94 -3.74
C GLN A 602 9.23 25.62 -4.89
N TYR A 603 9.78 25.14 -6.00
CA TYR A 603 9.02 24.72 -7.16
C TYR A 603 9.56 23.41 -7.71
N GLN A 604 8.68 22.43 -7.90
CA GLN A 604 9.00 21.14 -8.51
C GLN A 604 8.02 20.88 -9.65
N TRP A 605 8.53 20.42 -10.77
CA TRP A 605 7.72 20.08 -11.93
C TRP A 605 8.16 18.74 -12.50
N PHE A 606 7.19 17.86 -12.74
CA PHE A 606 7.39 16.51 -13.24
C PHE A 606 6.60 16.32 -14.52
N ARG A 607 7.27 15.82 -15.56
CA ARG A 607 6.66 15.52 -16.85
C ARG A 607 7.17 14.20 -17.40
N PRO A 608 6.29 13.23 -17.73
CA PRO A 608 6.70 12.03 -18.43
C PRO A 608 7.14 12.39 -19.85
N LEU A 609 8.36 12.05 -20.21
CA LEU A 609 8.90 12.18 -21.58
C LEU A 609 8.48 10.98 -22.42
N THR A 610 8.54 9.80 -21.82
CA THR A 610 8.09 8.54 -22.39
C THR A 610 7.37 7.73 -21.29
N ARG A 611 6.98 6.48 -21.59
CA ARG A 611 6.44 5.59 -20.56
C ARG A 611 7.43 5.25 -19.44
N THR A 612 8.74 5.36 -19.72
CA THR A 612 9.83 4.99 -18.80
C THR A 612 10.63 6.16 -18.27
N PHE A 613 10.70 7.27 -19.01
CA PHE A 613 11.51 8.43 -18.64
C PHE A 613 10.64 9.58 -18.15
N THR A 614 11.00 10.15 -17.00
CA THR A 614 10.34 11.34 -16.43
C THR A 614 11.37 12.46 -16.27
N LEU A 615 11.08 13.64 -16.80
CA LEU A 615 11.82 14.86 -16.51
C LEU A 615 11.30 15.45 -15.18
N ALA A 616 12.23 15.74 -14.27
CA ALA A 616 11.95 16.44 -13.03
C ALA A 616 12.80 17.71 -12.96
N LEU A 617 12.16 18.84 -12.75
CA LEU A 617 12.83 20.13 -12.50
C LEU A 617 12.51 20.54 -11.07
N ASN A 618 13.53 20.94 -10.32
CA ASN A 618 13.39 21.44 -8.95
C ASN A 618 14.13 22.77 -8.81
N GLY A 619 13.49 23.75 -8.20
CA GLY A 619 14.07 25.05 -7.88
C GLY A 619 13.76 25.44 -6.44
N ASP A 620 14.72 26.09 -5.78
CA ASP A 620 14.58 26.53 -4.40
C ASP A 620 15.29 27.89 -4.23
N ILE A 621 14.52 28.92 -3.91
CA ILE A 621 14.97 30.29 -3.73
C ILE A 621 14.71 30.70 -2.27
N GLY A 622 15.72 31.21 -1.60
CA GLY A 622 15.63 31.72 -0.25
C GLY A 622 16.13 33.17 -0.16
N TYR A 623 15.42 33.99 0.57
CA TYR A 623 15.81 35.36 0.89
C TYR A 623 15.54 35.65 2.35
N ALA A 624 16.52 36.16 3.08
CA ALA A 624 16.38 36.61 4.45
C ALA A 624 17.01 37.99 4.63
N HIS A 625 16.40 38.82 5.46
CA HIS A 625 16.89 40.16 5.78
C HIS A 625 16.61 40.49 7.24
N GLY A 626 17.57 41.08 7.90
CA GLY A 626 17.43 41.59 9.27
C GLY A 626 16.62 42.86 9.29
N LEU A 627 15.90 43.08 10.35
CA LEU A 627 15.10 44.29 10.55
C LEU A 627 15.77 45.26 11.54
N GLY A 628 15.60 46.55 11.28
CA GLY A 628 16.30 47.59 12.01
C GLY A 628 17.81 47.54 11.80
N SER A 629 18.58 47.71 12.83
CA SER A 629 20.05 47.64 12.80
C SER A 629 20.59 46.24 13.10
N ARG A 630 19.73 45.21 13.16
CA ARG A 630 20.12 43.84 13.52
C ARG A 630 20.31 42.99 12.27
N PRO A 631 21.44 42.27 12.11
CA PRO A 631 21.63 41.34 11.03
C PRO A 631 20.75 40.08 11.20
N VAL A 632 20.53 39.35 10.12
CA VAL A 632 19.98 37.99 10.24
C VAL A 632 20.93 37.15 11.11
N PRO A 633 20.44 36.45 12.13
CA PRO A 633 21.30 35.57 12.91
C PRO A 633 21.91 34.47 12.03
N PHE A 634 23.19 34.22 12.12
CA PHE A 634 23.90 33.28 11.26
C PHE A 634 23.33 31.85 11.34
N PHE A 635 22.79 31.44 12.47
CA PHE A 635 22.10 30.14 12.64
C PHE A 635 20.73 30.08 11.93
N LYS A 636 20.27 31.16 11.32
CA LYS A 636 19.11 31.23 10.42
C LYS A 636 19.52 31.38 8.95
N ASN A 637 20.82 31.40 8.64
CA ASN A 637 21.35 31.46 7.27
C ASN A 637 20.94 30.24 6.46
N TYR A 638 20.93 30.40 5.15
CA TYR A 638 20.80 29.33 4.19
C TYR A 638 22.14 28.68 3.92
N TYR A 639 22.11 27.39 3.58
CA TYR A 639 23.28 26.60 3.19
C TYR A 639 22.96 25.80 1.96
N VAL A 640 23.97 25.57 1.09
CA VAL A 640 23.89 24.78 -0.12
C VAL A 640 25.13 23.87 -0.21
N GLY A 641 25.02 22.78 -0.95
CA GLY A 641 25.98 21.69 -1.05
C GLY A 641 25.47 20.43 -0.39
N GLY A 642 25.81 19.28 -0.94
CA GLY A 642 25.43 17.97 -0.44
C GLY A 642 24.17 17.37 -1.08
N PRO A 643 23.72 16.21 -0.56
CA PRO A 643 22.67 15.39 -1.18
C PRO A 643 21.32 16.09 -1.33
N GLY A 644 21.05 17.11 -0.51
CA GLY A 644 19.80 17.88 -0.51
C GLY A 644 19.78 19.06 -1.44
N SER A 645 20.91 19.39 -2.13
CA SER A 645 21.02 20.52 -3.02
C SER A 645 22.02 20.22 -4.15
N VAL A 646 23.18 20.90 -4.20
CA VAL A 646 24.21 20.67 -5.22
C VAL A 646 25.06 19.47 -4.83
N ARG A 647 24.80 18.33 -5.44
CA ARG A 647 25.56 17.08 -5.23
C ARG A 647 26.99 17.24 -5.75
N GLY A 648 27.93 16.44 -5.22
CA GLY A 648 29.35 16.53 -5.59
C GLY A 648 30.16 17.48 -4.72
N PHE A 649 29.53 18.35 -3.95
CA PHE A 649 30.14 19.18 -2.92
C PHE A 649 29.79 18.69 -1.52
N ARG A 650 30.67 18.91 -0.54
CA ARG A 650 30.35 18.54 0.84
C ARG A 650 29.07 19.22 1.34
N PRO A 651 28.32 18.58 2.24
CA PRO A 651 27.14 19.19 2.81
C PRO A 651 27.42 20.57 3.39
N PHE A 652 26.58 21.56 3.01
CA PHE A 652 26.60 22.94 3.51
C PHE A 652 27.89 23.72 3.22
N SER A 653 28.74 23.29 2.29
CA SER A 653 30.07 23.87 2.07
C SER A 653 30.14 25.00 1.07
N LEU A 654 29.08 25.26 0.28
CA LEU A 654 29.08 26.31 -0.73
C LEU A 654 28.66 27.65 -0.15
N GLY A 655 29.27 28.73 -0.66
CA GLY A 655 28.97 30.10 -0.28
C GLY A 655 30.15 30.83 0.36
N PRO A 656 29.92 31.98 1.04
CA PRO A 656 30.94 32.69 1.78
C PRO A 656 31.63 31.80 2.81
N GLN A 657 32.93 31.92 2.93
CA GLN A 657 33.76 31.12 3.84
C GLN A 657 34.55 32.00 4.80
N ASP A 658 34.87 31.44 5.95
CA ASP A 658 35.82 32.01 6.90
C ASP A 658 37.27 31.75 6.46
N VAL A 659 38.22 32.27 7.23
CA VAL A 659 39.66 32.10 6.98
C VAL A 659 40.13 30.65 7.05
N THR A 660 39.35 29.75 7.63
CA THR A 660 39.62 28.31 7.76
C THR A 660 38.93 27.49 6.65
N GLY A 661 38.21 28.14 5.74
CA GLY A 661 37.48 27.51 4.64
C GLY A 661 36.17 26.85 5.06
N ASN A 662 35.61 27.21 6.21
CA ASN A 662 34.28 26.78 6.62
C ASN A 662 33.23 27.75 6.11
N SER A 663 32.11 27.21 5.57
CA SER A 663 31.02 28.03 5.08
C SER A 663 30.34 28.82 6.20
N LEU A 664 30.10 30.09 5.97
CA LEU A 664 29.32 30.97 6.84
C LEU A 664 27.82 30.92 6.50
N GLY A 665 27.44 30.21 5.42
CA GLY A 665 26.11 30.28 4.86
C GLY A 665 25.82 31.66 4.26
N GLY A 666 24.56 31.94 3.96
CA GLY A 666 24.16 33.22 3.39
C GLY A 666 22.70 33.55 3.65
N THR A 667 22.37 34.81 3.44
CA THR A 667 20.99 35.31 3.56
C THR A 667 20.19 35.13 2.26
N ARG A 668 20.84 34.72 1.20
CA ARG A 668 20.24 34.53 -0.12
C ARG A 668 20.66 33.17 -0.65
N LYS A 669 19.68 32.38 -1.10
CA LYS A 669 19.89 31.04 -1.66
C LYS A 669 19.31 30.95 -3.06
N LEU A 670 20.05 30.36 -3.96
CA LEU A 670 19.56 29.94 -5.29
C LEU A 670 20.02 28.53 -5.56
N PHE A 671 19.07 27.64 -5.80
CA PHE A 671 19.30 26.26 -6.17
C PHE A 671 18.35 25.83 -7.27
N GLY A 672 18.85 25.04 -8.21
CA GLY A 672 18.09 24.39 -9.26
C GLY A 672 18.66 23.03 -9.60
N SER A 673 17.81 22.09 -9.91
CA SER A 673 18.16 20.74 -10.35
C SER A 673 17.28 20.30 -11.51
N ALA A 674 17.89 19.72 -12.52
CA ALA A 674 17.21 19.05 -13.63
C ALA A 674 17.59 17.57 -13.61
N GLU A 675 16.60 16.70 -13.55
CA GLU A 675 16.80 15.26 -13.47
C GLU A 675 15.98 14.51 -14.52
N VAL A 676 16.57 13.50 -15.14
CA VAL A 676 15.86 12.52 -15.94
C VAL A 676 15.80 11.23 -15.11
N LEU A 677 14.59 10.89 -14.67
CA LEU A 677 14.30 9.73 -13.84
C LEU A 677 13.94 8.54 -14.73
N PHE A 678 14.49 7.37 -14.44
CA PHE A 678 14.20 6.14 -15.18
C PHE A 678 14.34 4.90 -14.29
N PRO A 679 13.69 3.77 -14.64
CA PRO A 679 13.80 2.53 -13.86
C PRO A 679 15.18 1.89 -14.00
N VAL A 680 15.58 1.09 -13.02
CA VAL A 680 16.82 0.31 -13.09
C VAL A 680 16.69 -0.77 -14.17
N PRO A 681 17.63 -0.88 -15.12
CA PRO A 681 17.63 -1.95 -16.11
C PRO A 681 17.61 -3.32 -15.44
N GLY A 682 16.68 -4.19 -15.84
CA GLY A 682 16.45 -5.49 -15.21
C GLY A 682 15.42 -5.50 -14.06
N ALA A 683 15.01 -4.32 -13.56
CA ALA A 683 13.95 -4.16 -12.56
C ALA A 683 12.92 -3.10 -12.99
N THR A 684 12.55 -3.08 -14.25
CA THR A 684 11.67 -2.05 -14.83
C THR A 684 10.27 -2.02 -14.23
N GLN A 685 9.80 -3.14 -13.71
CA GLN A 685 8.49 -3.26 -13.04
C GLN A 685 8.55 -2.85 -11.55
N ASP A 686 9.74 -2.85 -10.96
CA ASP A 686 9.91 -2.45 -9.56
C ASP A 686 9.97 -0.93 -9.45
N LYS A 687 8.86 -0.34 -9.03
CA LYS A 687 8.77 1.10 -8.80
C LYS A 687 9.55 1.58 -7.59
N SER A 688 10.00 0.68 -6.68
CA SER A 688 10.77 1.06 -5.50
C SER A 688 12.19 1.52 -5.85
N LEU A 689 12.73 1.11 -7.02
CA LEU A 689 14.06 1.42 -7.51
C LEU A 689 14.00 2.42 -8.66
N ARG A 690 14.73 3.54 -8.53
CA ARG A 690 14.85 4.56 -9.58
C ARG A 690 16.29 5.02 -9.75
N LEU A 691 16.68 5.19 -11.00
CA LEU A 691 17.88 5.92 -11.39
C LEU A 691 17.53 7.34 -11.84
N ALA A 692 18.48 8.24 -11.65
CA ALA A 692 18.42 9.60 -12.15
C ALA A 692 19.75 9.98 -12.78
N ALA A 693 19.73 10.61 -13.95
CA ALA A 693 20.80 11.44 -14.44
C ALA A 693 20.45 12.89 -14.12
N PHE A 694 21.38 13.65 -13.55
CA PHE A 694 21.08 14.98 -13.03
C PHE A 694 22.09 16.05 -13.40
N LEU A 695 21.63 17.28 -13.39
CA LEU A 695 22.41 18.51 -13.43
C LEU A 695 21.92 19.43 -12.31
N ASP A 696 22.79 19.71 -11.36
CA ASP A 696 22.52 20.60 -10.24
C ASP A 696 23.25 21.92 -10.42
N ALA A 697 22.64 23.01 -9.98
CA ALA A 697 23.22 24.34 -9.94
C ALA A 697 22.82 25.04 -8.64
N GLY A 698 23.74 25.68 -7.93
CA GLY A 698 23.36 26.41 -6.74
C GLY A 698 24.49 27.15 -6.06
N GLN A 699 24.09 28.14 -5.24
CA GLN A 699 24.97 28.97 -4.41
C GLN A 699 24.19 29.66 -3.31
N VAL A 700 24.86 30.05 -2.23
CA VAL A 700 24.37 31.02 -1.27
C VAL A 700 25.24 32.27 -1.29
N PHE A 701 24.60 33.40 -1.01
CA PHE A 701 25.24 34.71 -1.03
C PHE A 701 25.06 35.42 0.33
N GLY A 702 26.08 36.08 0.79
CA GLY A 702 26.05 36.92 2.00
C GLY A 702 25.14 38.14 1.86
N SER A 703 24.90 38.83 2.97
CA SER A 703 23.98 39.99 3.01
C SER A 703 24.46 41.16 2.15
N THR A 704 25.77 41.32 1.97
CA THR A 704 26.39 42.39 1.17
C THR A 704 26.71 41.99 -0.26
N GLU A 705 26.71 40.69 -0.56
CA GLU A 705 27.02 40.16 -1.90
C GLU A 705 25.84 40.32 -2.84
N LYS A 706 26.10 40.63 -4.11
CA LYS A 706 25.06 40.67 -5.16
C LYS A 706 24.78 39.25 -5.67
N TRP A 707 23.57 39.03 -6.15
CA TRP A 707 23.26 37.82 -6.91
C TRP A 707 24.17 37.72 -8.12
N SER A 708 24.88 36.60 -8.26
CA SER A 708 25.81 36.40 -9.39
C SER A 708 25.68 34.95 -9.90
N LEU A 709 25.21 34.80 -11.12
CA LEU A 709 25.13 33.50 -11.78
C LEU A 709 26.54 32.94 -12.12
N SER A 710 27.57 33.79 -12.24
CA SER A 710 28.95 33.34 -12.45
C SER A 710 29.58 32.69 -11.23
N GLU A 711 29.03 32.96 -10.05
CA GLU A 711 29.49 32.35 -8.79
C GLU A 711 28.79 31.01 -8.48
N MET A 712 27.76 30.67 -9.24
CA MET A 712 27.07 29.40 -9.05
C MET A 712 27.99 28.20 -9.30
N ARG A 713 27.80 27.16 -8.51
CA ARG A 713 28.45 25.85 -8.71
C ARG A 713 27.51 24.92 -9.44
N TYR A 714 28.11 24.18 -10.37
CA TYR A 714 27.39 23.19 -11.19
C TYR A 714 27.97 21.80 -10.93
N ALA A 715 27.11 20.80 -10.90
CA ALA A 715 27.52 19.41 -10.82
C ALA A 715 26.58 18.53 -11.64
N THR A 716 27.14 17.49 -12.24
CA THR A 716 26.35 16.48 -12.97
C THR A 716 26.70 15.10 -12.44
N GLY A 717 25.83 14.12 -12.68
CA GLY A 717 26.08 12.77 -12.24
C GLY A 717 24.88 11.85 -12.37
N ILE A 718 25.00 10.73 -11.69
CA ILE A 718 23.95 9.71 -11.59
C ILE A 718 23.55 9.50 -10.12
N ALA A 719 22.29 9.22 -9.89
CA ALA A 719 21.77 8.90 -8.57
C ALA A 719 20.88 7.66 -8.61
N LEU A 720 20.95 6.87 -7.55
CA LEU A 720 20.06 5.75 -7.27
C LEU A 720 19.18 6.12 -6.09
N SER A 721 17.90 5.91 -6.24
CA SER A 721 16.92 6.01 -5.16
C SER A 721 16.21 4.68 -4.99
N TRP A 722 16.25 4.13 -3.79
CA TRP A 722 15.62 2.86 -3.45
C TRP A 722 14.80 2.97 -2.18
N THR A 723 13.50 2.72 -2.29
CA THR A 723 12.60 2.60 -1.13
C THR A 723 12.69 1.16 -0.62
N SER A 724 13.70 0.87 0.19
CA SER A 724 13.94 -0.47 0.72
C SER A 724 13.01 -0.81 1.88
N PRO A 725 12.82 -2.10 2.22
CA PRO A 725 12.08 -2.52 3.43
C PRO A 725 12.68 -1.97 4.74
N PHE A 726 13.96 -1.61 4.72
CA PHE A 726 14.71 -1.07 5.87
C PHE A 726 14.75 0.47 5.88
N GLY A 727 14.13 1.12 4.92
CA GLY A 727 14.10 2.57 4.76
C GLY A 727 14.61 3.05 3.40
N PRO A 728 14.44 4.34 3.10
CA PRO A 728 14.90 4.92 1.85
C PRO A 728 16.44 4.96 1.78
N LEU A 729 16.99 4.52 0.67
CA LEU A 729 18.39 4.66 0.30
C LEU A 729 18.49 5.65 -0.86
N LYS A 730 19.37 6.63 -0.73
CA LYS A 730 19.78 7.49 -1.85
C LYS A 730 21.30 7.45 -1.96
N LEU A 731 21.79 7.15 -3.15
CA LEU A 731 23.20 7.14 -3.49
C LEU A 731 23.42 8.04 -4.70
N SER A 732 24.39 8.92 -4.67
CA SER A 732 24.74 9.77 -5.81
C SER A 732 26.24 9.77 -6.06
N LEU A 733 26.59 9.65 -7.34
CA LEU A 733 27.95 9.86 -7.84
C LEU A 733 27.92 11.11 -8.71
N ALA A 734 28.58 12.15 -8.25
CA ALA A 734 28.52 13.48 -8.83
C ALA A 734 29.92 14.00 -9.21
N GLN A 735 30.01 14.65 -10.35
CA GLN A 735 31.19 15.35 -10.82
C GLN A 735 30.90 16.85 -10.80
N PRO A 736 31.62 17.64 -9.96
CA PRO A 736 31.61 19.09 -10.07
C PRO A 736 32.15 19.55 -11.44
N LEU A 737 31.49 20.51 -12.04
CA LEU A 737 31.87 21.04 -13.39
C LEU A 737 32.73 22.29 -13.32
N ASN A 738 32.60 23.11 -12.28
CA ASN A 738 33.28 24.37 -12.11
C ASN A 738 33.76 24.63 -10.68
N GLU A 739 34.41 23.61 -10.06
CA GLU A 739 34.99 23.78 -8.74
C GLU A 739 36.07 24.86 -8.70
N LYS A 740 36.10 25.70 -7.67
CA LYS A 740 37.21 26.56 -7.33
C LYS A 740 38.21 25.81 -6.48
N LYS A 741 39.31 25.36 -7.10
CA LYS A 741 40.36 24.59 -6.42
C LYS A 741 40.92 25.38 -5.22
N GLY A 742 41.08 24.68 -4.10
CA GLY A 742 41.54 25.27 -2.83
C GLY A 742 40.47 26.01 -2.05
N PHE A 743 39.30 26.25 -2.64
CA PHE A 743 38.15 26.90 -2.02
C PHE A 743 36.98 25.92 -1.79
N ASP A 744 36.53 25.24 -2.85
CA ASP A 744 35.39 24.35 -2.77
C ASP A 744 35.77 22.98 -2.17
N ARG A 745 34.95 22.47 -1.28
CA ARG A 745 35.13 21.15 -0.67
C ARG A 745 34.31 20.11 -1.42
N VAL A 746 34.99 19.28 -2.21
CA VAL A 746 34.37 18.28 -3.08
C VAL A 746 34.10 16.98 -2.31
N GLN A 747 32.96 16.35 -2.59
CA GLN A 747 32.59 15.01 -2.15
C GLN A 747 31.77 14.34 -3.25
N ARG A 748 32.42 13.58 -4.13
CA ARG A 748 31.79 13.00 -5.32
C ARG A 748 30.79 11.89 -5.02
N LEU A 749 31.06 11.06 -4.03
CA LEU A 749 30.18 10.00 -3.58
C LEU A 749 29.43 10.45 -2.32
N GLN A 750 28.10 10.43 -2.41
CA GLN A 750 27.23 10.83 -1.31
C GLN A 750 26.10 9.81 -1.15
N PHE A 751 25.75 9.51 0.08
CA PHE A 751 24.69 8.58 0.36
C PHE A 751 23.90 8.96 1.61
N THR A 752 22.65 8.50 1.63
CA THR A 752 21.73 8.59 2.76
C THR A 752 20.98 7.27 2.84
N PHE A 753 20.95 6.66 4.00
CA PHE A 753 20.25 5.40 4.25
C PHE A 753 19.44 5.50 5.54
N GLY A 754 18.22 4.97 5.51
CA GLY A 754 17.30 4.99 6.63
C GLY A 754 16.45 6.27 6.69
N THR A 755 15.57 6.33 7.66
CA THR A 755 14.69 7.48 7.88
C THR A 755 15.51 8.62 8.52
N VAL A 756 15.97 9.55 7.70
CA VAL A 756 16.43 10.86 8.17
C VAL A 756 15.23 11.79 8.03
N PHE A 757 14.59 12.12 9.14
CA PHE A 757 13.46 13.04 9.20
C PHE A 757 13.93 14.49 9.23
#